data_dfbd00a38e73fbd5cf20c93d8c4a98a9
#
_entry.id   dfbd00a38e73fbd5cf20c93d8c4a98a9
#
_cell.length_a   1.000
_cell.length_b   1.000
_cell.length_c   1.000
_cell.angle_alpha   90.00
_cell.angle_beta   90.00
_cell.angle_gamma   90.00
#
_symmetry.space_group_name_H-M   'P 1'
#
loop_
_entity.id
_entity.type
_entity.pdbx_description
1 polymer ?
#
loop_
_entity_poly.entity_id
_entity_poly.type
_entity_poly.pdbx_seq_one_letter_code
_entity_poly.pdbx_strand_id
1 'polypeptide(L)'
;MLENAFKYCKEKAIELLTGFVPKTYSMAEECNILGLYDDTFIITKQENLVAIMSLQGLSYSNLMQKDLEGYFDTRQNVLNTISKDIQLRIVAKRRKEFINQSPNIDNPYAKAIITQFESKEIYKTEYFLVFESITSNVKSFFEKKKLEMTTSINEELEESSKENENNSNETHSNTSSKKDKKNKFKKKTTFSATSKRALLIQTIERVKNALREFKPTLLNSKEVLNFYAEYINGKYIAFNPKLKRLSDSYIASNVHFKKDYFVIEFQNQSTFCACVGIKNYESEEISSLPISTLLHTQIELDLIFHIRSLGQFESLNFLKTKKKLTLSKIVKNDIDDYIELVQANRLSMQECALNLVIRAKSKAKLDKSLKEILSLLNNAGLGSVTETIGLKPSYFSFFPNNANINPRMRNQTSQVIASLILFEKNNTGFRANSWGDMPLSVFKNLDHSPYLFNFHNQEVKHKGVLAHNVARVVGHTMIIGATGAGKTTLISYLMMSALKYSNIDILALDRLNGLYSFTKYFDGIYNQGENFHINPFSLEDSATNRAFLLHFYAQMAKVDSYDDHKDKVEDKTALINAIDTMYRNYNDEVKQAKFSNQELPLPFDLKEFVNAIVKTNTNILDSSFEDYLKSSLFSSRMDSLDFKTRISTINTDSILHNDDDAGLLAYYVFHKMIDRALKINRGFLCFIDEFKSYAQNEMMNKKINEIITQARKANGVIVLALQDINQLTEVRNAQSFIKNMGQLILYP
;
A
#
# COMPACT_ATOMS: atom_id res chain seq x y z
N MET A 1 -24.45 -16.23 49.78
CA MET A 1 -24.55 -15.07 50.67
C MET A 1 -23.31 -14.17 50.60
N LEU A 2 -22.10 -14.70 50.72
CA LEU A 2 -20.84 -13.91 50.58
C LEU A 2 -20.64 -13.27 49.21
N GLU A 3 -20.99 -13.93 48.14
CA GLU A 3 -20.87 -13.39 46.77
C GLU A 3 -21.82 -12.20 46.53
N ASN A 4 -23.05 -12.29 47.06
CA ASN A 4 -24.00 -11.20 46.96
C ASN A 4 -23.61 -10.00 47.84
N ALA A 5 -23.02 -10.24 49.02
CA ALA A 5 -22.46 -9.18 49.85
C ALA A 5 -21.29 -8.50 49.21
N PHE A 6 -20.39 -9.25 48.55
CA PHE A 6 -19.24 -8.70 47.82
C PHE A 6 -19.70 -7.89 46.62
N LYS A 7 -20.70 -8.36 45.87
CA LYS A 7 -21.30 -7.65 44.75
C LYS A 7 -21.95 -6.33 45.21
N TYR A 8 -22.71 -6.37 46.33
CA TYR A 8 -23.31 -5.17 46.91
C TYR A 8 -22.28 -4.17 47.42
N CYS A 9 -21.22 -4.59 48.11
CA CYS A 9 -20.15 -3.73 48.55
C CYS A 9 -19.39 -3.11 47.37
N LYS A 10 -19.17 -3.89 46.30
CA LYS A 10 -18.54 -3.39 45.07
C LYS A 10 -19.42 -2.37 44.33
N GLU A 11 -20.75 -2.62 44.27
CA GLU A 11 -21.70 -1.68 43.69
C GLU A 11 -21.80 -0.37 44.52
N LYS A 12 -21.83 -0.46 45.85
CA LYS A 12 -21.81 0.67 46.76
C LYS A 12 -20.51 1.46 46.72
N ALA A 13 -19.37 0.79 46.63
CA ALA A 13 -18.06 1.48 46.44
C ALA A 13 -17.97 2.18 45.09
N ILE A 14 -18.53 1.57 44.06
CA ILE A 14 -18.62 2.21 42.73
C ILE A 14 -19.56 3.43 42.77
N GLU A 15 -20.70 3.31 43.44
CA GLU A 15 -21.68 4.38 43.63
C GLU A 15 -21.10 5.56 44.45
N LEU A 16 -20.31 5.28 45.48
CA LEU A 16 -19.59 6.27 46.27
C LEU A 16 -18.51 6.96 45.45
N LEU A 17 -17.69 6.18 44.71
CA LEU A 17 -16.65 6.75 43.86
C LEU A 17 -17.24 7.55 42.67
N THR A 18 -18.36 7.14 42.10
CA THR A 18 -19.04 7.86 41.03
C THR A 18 -19.85 9.07 41.56
N GLY A 19 -20.21 9.09 42.84
CA GLY A 19 -20.89 10.23 43.50
C GLY A 19 -19.98 11.46 43.61
N PHE A 20 -18.66 11.27 43.64
CA PHE A 20 -17.68 12.37 43.65
C PHE A 20 -17.28 12.83 42.26
N VAL A 21 -17.70 12.15 41.20
CA VAL A 21 -17.38 12.51 39.83
C VAL A 21 -18.49 13.43 39.27
N PRO A 22 -18.17 14.63 38.78
CA PRO A 22 -19.19 15.53 38.23
C PRO A 22 -20.03 14.84 37.17
N LYS A 23 -21.35 15.00 37.22
CA LYS A 23 -22.27 14.44 36.23
C LYS A 23 -22.17 15.12 34.86
N THR A 24 -21.69 16.33 34.82
CA THR A 24 -21.48 17.15 33.62
C THR A 24 -20.03 17.59 33.54
N TYR A 25 -19.46 17.53 32.32
CA TYR A 25 -18.10 17.97 32.01
C TYR A 25 -18.14 19.08 30.97
N SER A 26 -17.32 20.11 31.15
CA SER A 26 -17.05 21.06 30.08
C SER A 26 -15.99 20.45 29.15
N MET A 27 -16.35 20.08 27.95
CA MET A 27 -15.40 19.57 26.95
C MET A 27 -14.28 20.60 26.67
N ALA A 28 -14.60 21.89 26.73
CA ALA A 28 -13.63 22.97 26.56
C ALA A 28 -12.56 22.98 27.67
N GLU A 29 -12.92 22.56 28.89
CA GLU A 29 -11.97 22.45 30.00
C GLU A 29 -11.11 21.22 29.90
N GLU A 30 -11.71 20.07 29.59
CA GLU A 30 -11.04 18.78 29.50
C GLU A 30 -10.12 18.66 28.28
N CYS A 31 -10.41 19.34 27.17
CA CYS A 31 -9.57 19.36 25.99
C CYS A 31 -8.20 20.03 26.15
N ASN A 32 -8.04 20.86 27.20
CA ASN A 32 -6.80 21.57 27.54
C ASN A 32 -6.19 22.45 26.44
N ILE A 33 -6.86 22.69 25.33
CA ILE A 33 -6.36 23.50 24.21
C ILE A 33 -6.68 24.97 24.51
N LEU A 34 -5.64 25.81 24.57
CA LEU A 34 -5.76 27.24 24.80
C LEU A 34 -5.91 28.04 23.51
N GLY A 35 -5.10 27.69 22.48
CA GLY A 35 -5.08 28.45 21.25
C GLY A 35 -4.11 27.94 20.21
N LEU A 36 -4.03 28.68 19.10
CA LEU A 36 -2.98 28.50 18.08
C LEU A 36 -1.75 29.30 18.52
N TYR A 37 -0.58 28.71 18.54
CA TYR A 37 0.68 29.35 18.91
C TYR A 37 1.37 29.99 17.71
N ASP A 38 1.56 29.21 16.66
CA ASP A 38 2.06 29.64 15.34
C ASP A 38 1.44 28.78 14.23
N ASP A 39 1.99 28.82 13.03
CA ASP A 39 1.47 28.06 11.88
C ASP A 39 1.56 26.52 12.06
N THR A 40 2.37 26.05 12.99
CA THR A 40 2.63 24.60 13.20
C THR A 40 2.09 24.10 14.54
N PHE A 41 2.18 24.91 15.58
CA PHE A 41 1.91 24.49 16.95
C PHE A 41 0.62 25.06 17.50
N ILE A 42 -0.10 24.23 18.27
CA ILE A 42 -1.12 24.70 19.21
C ILE A 42 -0.52 24.78 20.61
N ILE A 43 -1.08 25.65 21.45
CA ILE A 43 -0.68 25.83 22.85
C ILE A 43 -1.76 25.31 23.78
N THR A 44 -1.37 24.65 24.85
CA THR A 44 -2.26 24.15 25.89
C THR A 44 -2.41 25.14 27.03
N LYS A 45 -3.41 24.92 27.93
CA LYS A 45 -3.61 25.71 29.13
C LYS A 45 -2.42 25.69 30.10
N GLN A 46 -1.61 24.61 30.05
CA GLN A 46 -0.38 24.50 30.84
C GLN A 46 0.85 25.01 30.06
N GLU A 47 0.65 25.79 29.00
CA GLU A 47 1.71 26.35 28.18
C GLU A 47 2.63 25.29 27.51
N ASN A 48 2.12 24.06 27.29
CA ASN A 48 2.78 23.06 26.48
C ASN A 48 2.41 23.27 25.02
N LEU A 49 3.36 22.94 24.14
CA LEU A 49 3.17 23.02 22.70
C LEU A 49 2.87 21.63 22.15
N VAL A 50 2.00 21.57 21.15
CA VAL A 50 1.63 20.33 20.47
C VAL A 50 1.75 20.52 18.97
N ALA A 51 2.38 19.55 18.32
CA ALA A 51 2.42 19.42 16.86
C ALA A 51 2.05 18.00 16.44
N ILE A 52 1.53 17.84 15.24
CA ILE A 52 1.13 16.53 14.69
C ILE A 52 1.78 16.33 13.33
N MET A 53 2.30 15.14 13.12
CA MET A 53 2.84 14.66 11.86
C MET A 53 1.96 13.51 11.37
N SER A 54 1.46 13.59 10.14
CA SER A 54 0.79 12.48 9.47
C SER A 54 1.81 11.59 8.76
N LEU A 55 1.53 10.29 8.68
CA LEU A 55 2.31 9.32 7.92
C LEU A 55 1.42 8.67 6.87
N GLN A 56 1.92 8.50 5.65
CA GLN A 56 1.19 7.76 4.63
C GLN A 56 1.20 6.25 4.87
N GLY A 57 2.16 5.76 5.66
CA GLY A 57 2.37 4.34 5.86
C GLY A 57 3.14 3.66 4.74
N LEU A 58 3.45 2.38 4.93
CA LEU A 58 4.22 1.56 4.00
C LEU A 58 3.52 0.22 3.79
N SER A 59 3.58 -0.30 2.57
CA SER A 59 3.14 -1.66 2.29
C SER A 59 4.27 -2.65 2.61
N TYR A 60 3.98 -3.62 3.46
CA TYR A 60 4.93 -4.67 3.83
C TYR A 60 4.83 -5.91 2.94
N SER A 61 3.85 -5.94 2.03
CA SER A 61 3.51 -7.09 1.19
C SER A 61 4.59 -7.35 0.18
N ASN A 62 5.64 -7.60 0.08
CA ASN A 62 6.72 -7.86 -0.89
C ASN A 62 8.10 -7.41 -0.39
N LEU A 63 8.21 -7.15 0.92
CA LEU A 63 9.49 -6.82 1.52
C LEU A 63 10.24 -8.09 1.92
N MET A 64 11.55 -8.06 1.78
CA MET A 64 12.41 -9.11 2.28
C MET A 64 12.50 -9.03 3.81
N GLN A 65 12.81 -10.14 4.47
CA GLN A 65 12.98 -10.20 5.93
C GLN A 65 13.95 -9.13 6.46
N LYS A 66 15.04 -8.91 5.76
CA LYS A 66 16.02 -7.85 6.10
C LYS A 66 15.44 -6.44 6.10
N ASP A 67 14.53 -6.14 5.18
CA ASP A 67 13.88 -4.83 5.13
C ASP A 67 12.89 -4.66 6.29
N LEU A 68 12.16 -5.73 6.63
CA LEU A 68 11.25 -5.75 7.79
C LEU A 68 12.00 -5.49 9.10
N GLU A 69 13.15 -6.14 9.29
CA GLU A 69 14.06 -5.92 10.43
C GLU A 69 14.58 -4.48 10.45
N GLY A 70 15.00 -3.94 9.30
CA GLY A 70 15.45 -2.55 9.20
C GLY A 70 14.37 -1.53 9.57
N TYR A 71 13.11 -1.77 9.20
CA TYR A 71 12.00 -0.92 9.61
C TYR A 71 11.64 -1.08 11.09
N PHE A 72 11.79 -2.27 11.65
CA PHE A 72 11.65 -2.49 13.08
C PHE A 72 12.70 -1.69 13.86
N ASP A 73 13.97 -1.83 13.50
CA ASP A 73 15.08 -1.10 14.12
C ASP A 73 14.90 0.42 14.03
N THR A 74 14.40 0.90 12.89
CA THR A 74 14.09 2.32 12.70
C THR A 74 13.05 2.81 13.71
N ARG A 75 11.95 2.06 13.92
CA ARG A 75 10.90 2.41 14.89
C ARG A 75 11.43 2.34 16.32
N GLN A 76 12.21 1.33 16.66
CA GLN A 76 12.84 1.20 17.99
C GLN A 76 13.82 2.34 18.26
N ASN A 77 14.64 2.72 17.29
CA ASN A 77 15.59 3.83 17.42
C ASN A 77 14.88 5.18 17.61
N VAL A 78 13.75 5.40 16.91
CA VAL A 78 12.91 6.59 17.17
C VAL A 78 12.48 6.63 18.62
N LEU A 79 12.00 5.53 19.19
CA LEU A 79 11.58 5.46 20.60
C LEU A 79 12.73 5.68 21.58
N ASN A 80 13.91 5.07 21.30
CA ASN A 80 15.09 5.21 22.14
C ASN A 80 15.61 6.66 22.22
N THR A 81 15.35 7.46 21.19
CA THR A 81 15.89 8.83 21.07
C THR A 81 14.92 9.92 21.49
N ILE A 82 13.66 9.60 21.83
CA ILE A 82 12.70 10.60 22.31
C ILE A 82 13.05 11.07 23.71
N SER A 83 13.11 12.40 23.89
CA SER A 83 13.33 13.02 25.19
C SER A 83 12.24 12.68 26.18
N LYS A 84 12.58 12.53 27.46
CA LYS A 84 11.62 12.41 28.58
C LYS A 84 10.70 13.62 28.73
N ASP A 85 11.08 14.77 28.18
CA ASP A 85 10.32 16.02 28.22
C ASP A 85 9.32 16.12 27.05
N ILE A 86 9.14 15.02 26.31
CA ILE A 86 8.18 14.90 25.22
C ILE A 86 7.23 13.73 25.49
N GLN A 87 5.93 13.99 25.45
CA GLN A 87 4.88 12.99 25.36
C GLN A 87 4.65 12.71 23.87
N LEU A 88 4.84 11.46 23.45
CA LEU A 88 4.46 10.98 22.12
C LEU A 88 3.12 10.24 22.21
N ARG A 89 2.23 10.48 21.23
CA ARG A 89 1.09 9.59 20.98
C ARG A 89 1.17 9.13 19.54
N ILE A 90 1.00 7.83 19.33
CA ILE A 90 0.86 7.25 18.00
C ILE A 90 -0.61 6.91 17.82
N VAL A 91 -1.21 7.45 16.77
CA VAL A 91 -2.64 7.31 16.52
C VAL A 91 -2.87 6.72 15.15
N ALA A 92 -3.66 5.64 15.08
CA ALA A 92 -4.21 5.13 13.84
C ALA A 92 -5.72 5.38 13.85
N LYS A 93 -6.20 6.19 12.92
CA LYS A 93 -7.63 6.45 12.71
C LYS A 93 -8.13 5.59 11.56
N ARG A 94 -9.06 4.67 11.85
CA ARG A 94 -9.71 3.85 10.83
C ARG A 94 -11.15 4.31 10.64
N ARG A 95 -11.47 4.77 9.46
CA ARG A 95 -12.77 5.33 9.10
C ARG A 95 -13.35 4.65 7.88
N LYS A 96 -14.66 4.60 7.88
CA LYS A 96 -15.45 4.17 6.74
C LYS A 96 -15.64 5.31 5.76
N GLU A 97 -15.36 5.03 4.51
CA GLU A 97 -15.60 5.94 3.39
C GLU A 97 -16.53 5.26 2.38
N PHE A 98 -17.24 6.07 1.59
CA PHE A 98 -18.06 5.59 0.47
C PHE A 98 -17.46 6.10 -0.84
N ILE A 99 -17.38 5.25 -1.82
CA ILE A 99 -17.07 5.67 -3.18
C ILE A 99 -18.38 6.22 -3.79
N ASN A 100 -18.58 7.52 -3.68
CA ASN A 100 -19.84 8.18 -4.07
C ASN A 100 -19.86 8.67 -5.53
N GLN A 101 -18.76 8.60 -6.25
CA GLN A 101 -18.67 9.15 -7.61
C GLN A 101 -18.01 8.16 -8.55
N SER A 102 -18.80 7.64 -9.49
CA SER A 102 -18.24 7.17 -10.76
C SER A 102 -17.83 8.39 -11.57
N PRO A 103 -16.57 8.52 -11.95
CA PRO A 103 -16.23 9.49 -12.98
C PRO A 103 -17.08 9.20 -14.23
N ASN A 104 -17.52 10.23 -14.92
CA ASN A 104 -18.21 10.07 -16.20
C ASN A 104 -17.24 9.45 -17.20
N ILE A 105 -17.35 8.14 -17.42
CA ILE A 105 -16.44 7.37 -18.26
C ILE A 105 -17.23 6.87 -19.46
N ASP A 106 -16.88 7.34 -20.64
CA ASP A 106 -17.52 6.95 -21.89
C ASP A 106 -17.16 5.52 -22.32
N ASN A 107 -16.00 5.03 -21.88
CA ASN A 107 -15.52 3.70 -22.23
C ASN A 107 -16.30 2.61 -21.46
N PRO A 108 -17.04 1.70 -22.15
CA PRO A 108 -17.91 0.71 -21.52
C PRO A 108 -17.15 -0.28 -20.63
N TYR A 109 -15.93 -0.67 -20.99
CA TYR A 109 -15.11 -1.59 -20.20
C TYR A 109 -14.64 -0.94 -18.90
N ALA A 110 -14.18 0.32 -18.98
CA ALA A 110 -13.77 1.06 -17.78
C ALA A 110 -14.96 1.32 -16.86
N LYS A 111 -16.15 1.64 -17.43
CA LYS A 111 -17.39 1.83 -16.68
C LYS A 111 -17.79 0.55 -15.94
N ALA A 112 -17.78 -0.61 -16.59
CA ALA A 112 -18.09 -1.90 -15.98
C ALA A 112 -17.16 -2.24 -14.78
N ILE A 113 -15.86 -1.93 -14.88
CA ILE A 113 -14.90 -2.14 -13.80
C ILE A 113 -15.20 -1.26 -12.58
N ILE A 114 -15.55 0.01 -12.80
CA ILE A 114 -15.79 0.97 -11.72
C ILE A 114 -17.14 0.77 -11.05
N THR A 115 -18.18 0.44 -11.83
CA THR A 115 -19.55 0.20 -11.30
C THR A 115 -19.57 -0.88 -10.20
N GLN A 116 -18.68 -1.86 -10.24
CA GLN A 116 -18.58 -2.86 -9.17
C GLN A 116 -18.17 -2.27 -7.80
N PHE A 117 -17.61 -1.06 -7.76
CA PHE A 117 -17.19 -0.37 -6.53
C PHE A 117 -18.16 0.73 -6.10
N GLU A 118 -19.16 1.07 -6.92
CA GLU A 118 -20.17 2.09 -6.59
C GLU A 118 -20.93 1.69 -5.32
N SER A 119 -21.13 2.68 -4.45
CA SER A 119 -21.87 2.53 -3.18
C SER A 119 -21.27 1.50 -2.22
N LYS A 120 -20.07 0.97 -2.48
CA LYS A 120 -19.41 0.04 -1.56
C LYS A 120 -18.69 0.76 -0.45
N GLU A 121 -18.79 0.17 0.73
CA GLU A 121 -18.08 0.61 1.92
C GLU A 121 -16.60 0.23 1.79
N ILE A 122 -15.72 1.21 1.90
CA ILE A 122 -14.27 1.03 2.02
C ILE A 122 -13.82 1.54 3.38
N TYR A 123 -12.69 1.02 3.86
CA TYR A 123 -12.12 1.46 5.12
C TYR A 123 -10.73 2.00 4.88
N LYS A 124 -10.47 3.22 5.38
CA LYS A 124 -9.17 3.89 5.28
C LYS A 124 -8.56 4.02 6.65
N THR A 125 -7.27 3.72 6.74
CA THR A 125 -6.48 3.93 7.95
C THR A 125 -5.49 5.07 7.71
N GLU A 126 -5.45 6.03 8.63
CA GLU A 126 -4.53 7.16 8.64
C GLU A 126 -3.71 7.14 9.91
N TYR A 127 -2.40 7.44 9.81
CA TYR A 127 -1.47 7.41 10.93
C TYR A 127 -0.99 8.80 11.28
N PHE A 128 -0.91 9.05 12.60
CA PHE A 128 -0.47 10.34 13.14
C PHE A 128 0.50 10.12 14.30
N LEU A 129 1.54 10.96 14.37
CA LEU A 129 2.43 11.11 15.50
C LEU A 129 2.14 12.47 16.15
N VAL A 130 1.68 12.45 17.39
CA VAL A 130 1.39 13.66 18.19
C VAL A 130 2.54 13.90 19.12
N PHE A 131 3.24 15.00 18.96
CA PHE A 131 4.36 15.43 19.79
C PHE A 131 3.87 16.53 20.73
N GLU A 132 4.05 16.33 22.02
CA GLU A 132 3.68 17.30 23.05
C GLU A 132 4.85 17.54 23.98
N SER A 133 5.21 18.81 24.21
CA SER A 133 6.18 19.16 25.24
C SER A 133 5.53 19.00 26.62
N ILE A 134 6.25 18.37 27.55
CA ILE A 134 5.80 18.24 28.94
C ILE A 134 6.73 19.02 29.86
N THR A 135 6.16 19.60 30.91
CA THR A 135 6.93 20.26 31.96
C THR A 135 7.25 19.24 33.05
N SER A 136 8.49 19.10 33.47
CA SER A 136 8.86 18.17 34.54
C SER A 136 8.13 18.55 35.84
N ASN A 137 7.29 17.64 36.33
CA ASN A 137 6.27 17.86 37.34
C ASN A 137 6.73 18.36 38.73
N VAL A 138 8.00 18.27 39.06
CA VAL A 138 8.46 18.58 40.42
C VAL A 138 8.51 20.11 40.70
N LYS A 139 8.90 20.91 39.72
CA LYS A 139 8.90 22.37 39.87
C LYS A 139 7.50 23.00 39.71
N SER A 140 6.66 22.48 38.83
CA SER A 140 5.35 23.04 38.54
C SER A 140 4.36 22.85 39.70
N PHE A 141 4.42 21.72 40.41
CA PHE A 141 3.56 21.48 41.57
C PHE A 141 3.82 22.49 42.71
N PHE A 142 5.10 22.75 43.03
CA PHE A 142 5.47 23.72 44.05
C PHE A 142 5.24 25.17 43.58
N GLU A 143 5.44 25.48 42.30
CA GLU A 143 5.15 26.81 41.75
C GLU A 143 3.65 27.03 41.63
N LYS A 144 2.84 26.04 41.30
CA LYS A 144 1.38 26.12 41.25
C LYS A 144 0.79 26.32 42.65
N LYS A 145 1.26 25.56 43.63
CA LYS A 145 0.87 25.70 45.03
C LYS A 145 1.30 27.05 45.65
N LYS A 146 2.46 27.58 45.23
CA LYS A 146 2.95 28.89 45.60
C LYS A 146 2.16 30.01 44.92
N LEU A 147 1.67 29.79 43.67
CA LEU A 147 0.81 30.75 42.96
C LEU A 147 -0.61 30.78 43.57
N GLU A 148 -1.17 29.59 43.89
CA GLU A 148 -2.47 29.46 44.55
C GLU A 148 -2.44 30.11 45.95
N MET A 149 -1.35 29.91 46.71
CA MET A 149 -1.16 30.62 48.00
C MET A 149 -0.95 32.11 47.84
N THR A 150 -0.30 32.57 46.77
CA THR A 150 -0.09 34.01 46.55
C THR A 150 -1.36 34.70 46.02
N THR A 151 -2.21 33.99 45.25
CA THR A 151 -3.52 34.53 44.84
C THR A 151 -4.50 34.60 46.01
N SER A 152 -4.58 33.56 46.85
CA SER A 152 -5.43 33.61 48.05
C SER A 152 -4.98 34.68 49.06
N ILE A 153 -3.67 34.85 49.28
CA ILE A 153 -3.13 35.93 50.13
C ILE A 153 -3.38 37.31 49.52
N ASN A 154 -3.33 37.46 48.20
CA ASN A 154 -3.65 38.74 47.56
C ASN A 154 -5.15 39.02 47.55
N GLU A 155 -6.02 38.04 47.46
CA GLU A 155 -7.47 38.16 47.60
C GLU A 155 -7.86 38.55 49.04
N GLU A 156 -7.25 37.90 50.07
CA GLU A 156 -7.42 38.26 51.46
C GLU A 156 -6.86 39.68 51.78
N LEU A 157 -5.77 40.13 51.14
CA LEU A 157 -5.23 41.46 51.26
C LEU A 157 -6.06 42.54 50.52
N GLU A 158 -6.72 42.18 49.39
CA GLU A 158 -7.65 43.07 48.69
C GLU A 158 -8.99 43.17 49.41
N GLU A 159 -9.48 42.13 50.09
CA GLU A 159 -10.66 42.19 50.94
C GLU A 159 -10.39 42.99 52.23
N SER A 160 -9.22 42.84 52.89
CA SER A 160 -8.84 43.60 54.05
C SER A 160 -8.49 45.09 53.76
N SER A 161 -8.10 45.38 52.50
CA SER A 161 -7.89 46.80 52.10
C SER A 161 -9.16 47.51 51.71
N LYS A 162 -10.22 46.79 51.35
CA LYS A 162 -11.54 47.39 51.10
C LYS A 162 -12.33 47.77 52.40
N GLU A 163 -12.00 47.11 53.51
CA GLU A 163 -12.56 47.49 54.83
C GLU A 163 -11.87 48.68 55.44
N ASN A 164 -10.68 49.13 55.00
CA ASN A 164 -9.90 50.24 55.55
C ASN A 164 -9.90 51.54 54.70
N GLU A 165 -10.60 51.59 53.54
CA GLU A 165 -10.66 52.78 52.68
C GLU A 165 -11.77 53.79 53.05
N ASN A 166 -12.23 53.78 54.30
CA ASN A 166 -13.11 54.83 54.79
C ASN A 166 -12.43 55.87 55.75
N ASN A 167 -11.09 55.95 55.71
CA ASN A 167 -10.44 57.09 56.37
C ASN A 167 -9.11 57.48 55.74
N SER A 168 -9.03 58.79 55.41
CA SER A 168 -7.85 59.64 55.19
C SER A 168 -7.09 59.57 53.88
N ASN A 169 -7.13 60.70 53.24
CA ASN A 169 -6.29 61.30 52.20
C ASN A 169 -4.77 61.19 52.45
N GLU A 170 -4.08 61.26 51.38
CA GLU A 170 -2.74 61.83 51.08
C GLU A 170 -1.61 60.90 50.62
N THR A 171 -1.15 61.32 49.45
CA THR A 171 0.18 61.41 48.90
C THR A 171 0.90 60.16 48.26
N HIS A 172 1.04 60.34 46.99
CA HIS A 172 2.16 60.06 46.03
C HIS A 172 3.15 58.88 46.19
N SER A 173 3.32 58.28 45.03
CA SER A 173 4.49 57.54 44.53
C SER A 173 4.57 56.03 44.81
N ASN A 174 4.24 55.27 43.80
CA ASN A 174 5.01 54.05 43.38
C ASN A 174 4.30 53.26 42.26
N THR A 175 4.27 53.83 41.07
CA THR A 175 3.73 53.15 39.86
C THR A 175 4.78 52.42 39.02
N SER A 176 6.04 52.36 39.44
CA SER A 176 7.13 51.74 38.65
C SER A 176 7.35 50.21 38.91
N SER A 177 6.94 49.69 40.08
CA SER A 177 7.26 48.31 40.45
C SER A 177 6.30 47.24 39.89
N LYS A 178 5.05 47.61 39.56
CA LYS A 178 4.05 46.65 39.02
C LYS A 178 4.24 46.38 37.52
N LYS A 179 4.74 47.34 36.73
CA LYS A 179 5.03 47.15 35.29
C LYS A 179 6.26 46.25 35.05
N ASP A 180 7.27 46.39 35.90
CA ASP A 180 8.49 45.57 35.76
C ASP A 180 8.29 44.10 36.18
N LYS A 181 7.41 43.85 37.17
CA LYS A 181 7.05 42.45 37.51
C LYS A 181 6.22 41.78 36.44
N LYS A 182 5.24 42.50 35.82
CA LYS A 182 4.47 41.98 34.68
C LYS A 182 5.36 41.72 33.45
N ASN A 183 6.32 42.58 33.19
CA ASN A 183 7.27 42.40 32.06
C ASN A 183 8.30 41.29 32.32
N LYS A 184 8.76 41.11 33.58
CA LYS A 184 9.61 39.94 33.93
C LYS A 184 8.83 38.63 33.86
N PHE A 185 7.56 38.60 34.21
CA PHE A 185 6.73 37.40 34.11
C PHE A 185 6.44 37.06 32.63
N LYS A 186 6.10 38.04 31.76
CA LYS A 186 5.96 37.85 30.33
C LYS A 186 7.27 37.37 29.66
N LYS A 187 8.43 37.91 30.07
CA LYS A 187 9.73 37.46 29.54
C LYS A 187 10.06 36.02 29.93
N LYS A 188 9.71 35.59 31.16
CA LYS A 188 9.99 34.23 31.65
C LYS A 188 9.11 33.19 30.97
N THR A 189 7.83 33.50 30.72
CA THR A 189 6.87 32.65 30.01
C THR A 189 7.25 32.49 28.52
N THR A 190 7.65 33.58 27.88
CA THR A 190 8.05 33.58 26.47
C THR A 190 9.34 32.76 26.25
N PHE A 191 10.30 32.84 27.15
CA PHE A 191 11.55 32.08 27.08
C PHE A 191 11.31 30.56 27.26
N SER A 192 10.41 30.15 28.17
CA SER A 192 10.02 28.76 28.36
C SER A 192 9.31 28.17 27.14
N ALA A 193 8.40 28.89 26.52
CA ALA A 193 7.74 28.44 25.29
C ALA A 193 8.69 28.34 24.10
N THR A 194 9.63 29.25 23.98
CA THR A 194 10.67 29.23 22.92
C THR A 194 11.58 28.02 23.06
N SER A 195 12.00 27.68 24.28
CA SER A 195 12.85 26.49 24.49
C SER A 195 12.10 25.18 24.24
N LYS A 196 10.82 25.09 24.62
CA LYS A 196 9.94 23.95 24.31
C LYS A 196 9.78 23.79 22.80
N ARG A 197 9.57 24.91 22.09
CA ARG A 197 9.46 24.93 20.64
C ARG A 197 10.73 24.40 19.96
N ALA A 198 11.90 24.84 20.40
CA ALA A 198 13.17 24.39 19.84
C ALA A 198 13.37 22.88 20.04
N LEU A 199 13.07 22.35 21.23
CA LEU A 199 13.13 20.92 21.53
C LEU A 199 12.20 20.11 20.65
N LEU A 200 10.94 20.57 20.44
CA LEU A 200 9.97 19.90 19.59
C LEU A 200 10.42 19.90 18.12
N ILE A 201 10.86 21.04 17.60
CA ILE A 201 11.35 21.14 16.22
C ILE A 201 12.52 20.16 15.99
N GLN A 202 13.51 20.16 16.86
CA GLN A 202 14.64 19.24 16.75
C GLN A 202 14.19 17.78 16.76
N THR A 203 13.25 17.43 17.63
CA THR A 203 12.74 16.05 17.73
C THR A 203 11.93 15.68 16.48
N ILE A 204 11.03 16.57 16.03
CA ILE A 204 10.20 16.37 14.84
C ILE A 204 11.08 16.15 13.59
N GLU A 205 12.09 16.98 13.37
CA GLU A 205 12.99 16.84 12.22
C GLU A 205 13.79 15.52 12.29
N ARG A 206 14.27 15.12 13.46
CA ARG A 206 14.93 13.83 13.63
C ARG A 206 14.01 12.66 13.30
N VAL A 207 12.78 12.66 13.84
CA VAL A 207 11.79 11.60 13.59
C VAL A 207 11.36 11.58 12.13
N LYS A 208 11.16 12.75 11.52
CA LYS A 208 10.82 12.92 10.10
C LYS A 208 11.90 12.30 9.20
N ASN A 209 13.17 12.54 9.50
CA ASN A 209 14.28 11.97 8.73
C ASN A 209 14.39 10.45 8.93
N ALA A 210 14.18 9.95 10.15
CA ALA A 210 14.20 8.52 10.44
C ALA A 210 13.05 7.78 9.72
N LEU A 211 11.85 8.37 9.70
CA LEU A 211 10.64 7.78 9.11
C LEU A 211 10.38 8.23 7.66
N ARG A 212 11.39 8.68 6.92
CA ARG A 212 11.22 9.24 5.55
C ARG A 212 10.49 8.30 4.59
N GLU A 213 10.70 6.99 4.70
CA GLU A 213 10.04 5.97 3.86
C GLU A 213 8.52 5.92 4.08
N PHE A 214 8.06 6.29 5.28
CA PHE A 214 6.64 6.40 5.62
C PHE A 214 6.01 7.72 5.15
N LYS A 215 6.76 8.56 4.43
CA LYS A 215 6.35 9.84 3.85
C LYS A 215 5.68 10.77 4.87
N PRO A 216 6.42 11.20 5.90
CA PRO A 216 5.92 12.07 6.96
C PRO A 216 5.58 13.47 6.43
N THR A 217 4.44 14.02 6.87
CA THR A 217 4.00 15.39 6.56
C THR A 217 3.57 16.08 7.85
N LEU A 218 4.16 17.23 8.17
CA LEU A 218 3.80 18.01 9.33
C LEU A 218 2.50 18.78 9.07
N LEU A 219 1.55 18.68 9.98
CA LEU A 219 0.28 19.37 9.90
C LEU A 219 0.44 20.84 10.36
N ASN A 220 -0.33 21.74 9.73
CA ASN A 220 -0.43 23.10 10.25
C ASN A 220 -1.35 23.16 11.50
N SER A 221 -1.28 24.25 12.26
CA SER A 221 -1.97 24.38 13.54
C SER A 221 -3.50 24.25 13.42
N LYS A 222 -4.09 24.62 12.28
CA LYS A 222 -5.54 24.46 12.02
C LYS A 222 -5.87 22.97 11.78
N GLU A 223 -5.03 22.25 11.08
CA GLU A 223 -5.18 20.80 10.88
C GLU A 223 -4.98 20.03 12.18
N VAL A 224 -4.06 20.48 13.05
CA VAL A 224 -3.90 19.95 14.41
C VAL A 224 -5.19 20.15 15.22
N LEU A 225 -5.83 21.31 15.14
CA LEU A 225 -7.08 21.54 15.82
C LEU A 225 -8.23 20.71 15.24
N ASN A 226 -8.27 20.54 13.91
CA ASN A 226 -9.21 19.64 13.22
C ASN A 226 -9.06 18.17 13.67
N PHE A 227 -7.84 17.72 13.90
CA PHE A 227 -7.57 16.37 14.38
C PHE A 227 -8.26 16.10 15.74
N TYR A 228 -8.22 17.05 16.66
CA TYR A 228 -8.94 16.94 17.94
C TYR A 228 -10.45 17.16 17.79
N ALA A 229 -10.86 18.10 16.93
CA ALA A 229 -12.27 18.37 16.66
C ALA A 229 -12.98 17.12 16.11
N GLU A 230 -12.35 16.37 15.21
CA GLU A 230 -12.88 15.10 14.67
C GLU A 230 -13.07 14.05 15.77
N TYR A 231 -12.14 13.93 16.70
CA TYR A 231 -12.26 12.99 17.81
C TYR A 231 -13.46 13.31 18.71
N ILE A 232 -13.68 14.59 19.01
CA ILE A 232 -14.78 15.08 19.87
C ILE A 232 -16.12 14.93 19.17
N ASN A 233 -16.20 15.34 17.91
CA ASN A 233 -17.47 15.42 17.18
C ASN A 233 -17.84 14.10 16.46
N GLY A 234 -16.96 13.12 16.48
CA GLY A 234 -17.16 11.85 15.81
C GLY A 234 -17.00 11.88 14.28
N LYS A 235 -16.84 13.06 13.71
CA LYS A 235 -16.57 13.27 12.28
C LYS A 235 -15.85 14.59 12.03
N TYR A 236 -15.27 14.73 10.83
CA TYR A 236 -14.69 15.98 10.38
C TYR A 236 -15.74 17.08 10.27
N ILE A 237 -15.42 18.27 10.78
CA ILE A 237 -16.26 19.47 10.71
C ILE A 237 -15.38 20.63 10.27
N ALA A 238 -15.79 21.33 9.21
CA ALA A 238 -15.17 22.59 8.86
C ALA A 238 -15.53 23.65 9.92
N PHE A 239 -14.54 24.33 10.49
CA PHE A 239 -14.76 25.36 11.48
C PHE A 239 -13.92 26.61 11.21
N ASN A 240 -14.36 27.74 11.74
CA ASN A 240 -13.65 29.02 11.64
C ASN A 240 -12.94 29.35 12.97
N PRO A 241 -11.60 29.36 13.03
CA PRO A 241 -10.86 29.60 14.26
C PRO A 241 -10.89 31.08 14.74
N LYS A 242 -11.61 31.97 14.05
CA LYS A 242 -11.70 33.39 14.38
C LYS A 242 -12.79 33.75 15.39
N LEU A 243 -13.52 32.78 15.92
CA LEU A 243 -14.53 33.04 16.95
C LEU A 243 -13.89 33.47 18.26
N LYS A 244 -14.62 34.27 19.08
CA LYS A 244 -14.11 34.83 20.35
C LYS A 244 -13.56 33.80 21.31
N ARG A 245 -14.20 32.62 21.37
CA ARG A 245 -13.70 31.46 22.12
C ARG A 245 -13.34 30.38 21.14
N LEU A 246 -12.11 29.91 21.18
CA LEU A 246 -11.64 28.84 20.28
C LEU A 246 -12.48 27.58 20.46
N SER A 247 -12.86 27.22 21.69
CA SER A 247 -13.72 26.07 21.98
C SER A 247 -15.05 26.08 21.24
N ASP A 248 -15.64 27.24 21.08
CA ASP A 248 -16.93 27.39 20.39
C ASP A 248 -16.82 27.17 18.87
N SER A 249 -15.59 27.16 18.34
CA SER A 249 -15.33 26.94 16.93
C SER A 249 -15.19 25.47 16.56
N TYR A 250 -14.71 24.61 17.47
CA TYR A 250 -14.38 23.20 17.13
C TYR A 250 -15.14 22.15 17.96
N ILE A 251 -15.79 22.53 19.05
CA ILE A 251 -16.62 21.63 19.88
C ILE A 251 -18.09 21.88 19.51
N ALA A 252 -18.68 20.94 18.78
CA ALA A 252 -20.03 21.07 18.25
C ALA A 252 -20.94 19.88 18.62
N SER A 253 -20.44 18.91 19.39
CA SER A 253 -21.17 17.72 19.84
C SER A 253 -21.34 17.68 21.35
N ASN A 254 -22.34 16.92 21.79
CA ASN A 254 -22.49 16.49 23.17
C ASN A 254 -21.99 15.06 23.33
N VAL A 255 -21.31 14.78 24.44
CA VAL A 255 -20.82 13.43 24.76
C VAL A 255 -21.48 12.93 26.02
N HIS A 256 -22.26 11.84 25.90
CA HIS A 256 -23.03 11.25 26.99
C HIS A 256 -22.40 9.95 27.44
N PHE A 257 -21.75 9.94 28.61
CA PHE A 257 -21.14 8.76 29.18
C PHE A 257 -22.18 7.86 29.87
N LYS A 258 -22.12 6.57 29.56
CA LYS A 258 -22.86 5.48 30.22
C LYS A 258 -21.87 4.62 31.03
N LYS A 259 -22.29 3.43 31.47
CA LYS A 259 -21.47 2.55 32.30
C LYS A 259 -20.22 2.03 31.56
N ASP A 260 -20.40 1.54 30.34
CA ASP A 260 -19.41 0.81 29.53
C ASP A 260 -19.29 1.35 28.09
N TYR A 261 -20.01 2.42 27.77
CA TYR A 261 -19.98 3.09 26.48
C TYR A 261 -20.33 4.58 26.64
N PHE A 262 -20.13 5.35 25.59
CA PHE A 262 -20.59 6.75 25.50
C PHE A 262 -21.20 7.00 24.12
N VAL A 263 -22.00 8.06 24.03
CA VAL A 263 -22.66 8.48 22.81
C VAL A 263 -22.22 9.89 22.47
N ILE A 264 -21.73 10.08 21.26
CA ILE A 264 -21.45 11.40 20.68
C ILE A 264 -22.68 11.79 19.87
N GLU A 265 -23.32 12.87 20.25
CA GLU A 265 -24.49 13.44 19.55
C GLU A 265 -24.10 14.69 18.79
N PHE A 266 -24.28 14.64 17.48
CA PHE A 266 -23.99 15.75 16.58
C PHE A 266 -25.08 15.85 15.51
N GLN A 267 -25.76 17.00 15.40
CA GLN A 267 -26.77 17.30 14.37
C GLN A 267 -27.77 16.14 14.13
N ASN A 268 -28.44 15.68 15.16
CA ASN A 268 -29.40 14.56 15.11
C ASN A 268 -28.81 13.20 14.71
N GLN A 269 -27.50 13.06 14.71
CA GLN A 269 -26.82 11.78 14.52
C GLN A 269 -26.13 11.36 15.81
N SER A 270 -26.32 10.10 16.19
CA SER A 270 -25.69 9.51 17.37
C SER A 270 -24.62 8.49 16.93
N THR A 271 -23.41 8.66 17.47
CA THR A 271 -22.33 7.67 17.31
C THR A 271 -22.10 7.00 18.66
N PHE A 272 -22.29 5.69 18.70
CA PHE A 272 -22.06 4.88 19.90
C PHE A 272 -20.59 4.48 19.95
N CYS A 273 -19.93 4.74 21.09
CA CYS A 273 -18.49 4.55 21.24
C CYS A 273 -18.18 3.77 22.52
N ALA A 274 -17.10 3.00 22.53
CA ALA A 274 -16.56 2.36 23.72
C ALA A 274 -15.03 2.39 23.70
N CYS A 275 -14.43 2.45 24.90
CA CYS A 275 -12.99 2.34 25.07
C CYS A 275 -12.61 0.91 25.43
N VAL A 276 -11.59 0.38 24.76
CA VAL A 276 -10.92 -0.87 25.11
C VAL A 276 -9.49 -0.56 25.52
N GLY A 277 -9.05 -1.05 26.67
CA GLY A 277 -7.70 -0.90 27.17
C GLY A 277 -6.96 -2.23 27.22
N ILE A 278 -5.65 -2.22 26.95
CA ILE A 278 -4.81 -3.41 27.13
C ILE A 278 -4.40 -3.52 28.59
N LYS A 279 -4.83 -4.60 29.24
CA LYS A 279 -4.60 -4.84 30.66
C LYS A 279 -3.25 -5.53 30.92
N ASN A 280 -2.89 -6.51 30.09
CA ASN A 280 -1.66 -7.31 30.22
C ASN A 280 -1.20 -7.82 28.86
N TYR A 281 0.06 -8.20 28.80
CA TYR A 281 0.70 -8.85 27.67
C TYR A 281 1.00 -10.28 28.14
N GLU A 282 0.28 -11.25 27.58
CA GLU A 282 0.28 -12.66 28.06
C GLU A 282 1.16 -13.55 27.19
N SER A 283 1.53 -13.09 25.99
CA SER A 283 2.40 -13.83 25.09
C SER A 283 3.88 -13.62 25.45
N GLU A 284 4.66 -14.67 25.34
CA GLU A 284 6.13 -14.61 25.44
C GLU A 284 6.71 -13.84 24.24
N GLU A 285 6.10 -13.98 23.06
CA GLU A 285 6.48 -13.25 21.87
C GLU A 285 5.38 -12.25 21.47
N ILE A 286 5.76 -10.98 21.38
CA ILE A 286 4.86 -9.91 20.92
C ILE A 286 5.17 -9.60 19.48
N SER A 287 4.19 -9.85 18.61
CA SER A 287 4.26 -9.55 17.19
C SER A 287 3.34 -8.39 16.81
N SER A 288 3.52 -7.88 15.59
CA SER A 288 2.66 -6.85 15.02
C SER A 288 1.36 -7.41 14.41
N LEU A 289 1.25 -8.73 14.27
CA LEU A 289 0.11 -9.39 13.63
C LEU A 289 -1.26 -9.01 14.23
N PRO A 290 -1.44 -8.93 15.55
CA PRO A 290 -2.72 -8.52 16.15
C PRO A 290 -3.15 -7.12 15.69
N ILE A 291 -2.22 -6.17 15.63
CA ILE A 291 -2.52 -4.81 15.21
C ILE A 291 -2.80 -4.74 13.71
N SER A 292 -2.04 -5.47 12.89
CA SER A 292 -2.31 -5.60 11.45
C SER A 292 -3.71 -6.19 11.22
N THR A 293 -4.03 -7.31 11.84
CA THR A 293 -5.35 -7.95 11.72
C THR A 293 -6.49 -7.00 12.16
N LEU A 294 -6.29 -6.28 13.26
CA LEU A 294 -7.24 -5.30 13.76
C LEU A 294 -7.50 -4.18 12.75
N LEU A 295 -6.46 -3.70 12.09
CA LEU A 295 -6.55 -2.66 11.06
C LEU A 295 -7.12 -3.17 9.72
N HIS A 296 -7.31 -4.49 9.55
CA HIS A 296 -8.01 -5.08 8.42
C HIS A 296 -9.50 -5.35 8.68
N THR A 297 -9.99 -5.23 9.92
CA THR A 297 -11.43 -5.41 10.24
C THR A 297 -12.29 -4.34 9.58
N GLN A 298 -13.59 -4.64 9.41
CA GLN A 298 -14.59 -3.66 8.93
C GLN A 298 -15.20 -2.86 10.08
N ILE A 299 -14.35 -2.37 10.99
CA ILE A 299 -14.73 -1.63 12.20
C ILE A 299 -14.09 -0.26 12.18
N GLU A 300 -14.88 0.78 12.48
CA GLU A 300 -14.34 2.12 12.69
C GLU A 300 -13.75 2.23 14.09
N LEU A 301 -12.49 2.63 14.18
CA LEU A 301 -11.79 2.74 15.44
C LEU A 301 -10.70 3.82 15.43
N ASP A 302 -10.33 4.29 16.60
CA ASP A 302 -9.10 5.02 16.87
C ASP A 302 -8.22 4.13 17.76
N LEU A 303 -7.04 3.77 17.27
CA LEU A 303 -5.99 3.12 18.07
C LEU A 303 -5.06 4.22 18.57
N ILE A 304 -4.85 4.31 19.88
CA ILE A 304 -4.08 5.38 20.52
C ILE A 304 -3.02 4.74 21.41
N PHE A 305 -1.77 4.96 21.07
CA PHE A 305 -0.64 4.50 21.86
C PHE A 305 0.03 5.70 22.53
N HIS A 306 -0.15 5.86 23.84
CA HIS A 306 0.53 6.85 24.65
C HIS A 306 1.92 6.36 25.00
N ILE A 307 2.96 7.19 24.85
CA ILE A 307 4.35 6.79 25.03
C ILE A 307 5.11 7.96 25.67
N ARG A 308 5.80 7.71 26.78
CA ARG A 308 6.70 8.65 27.42
C ARG A 308 8.00 7.94 27.81
N SER A 309 9.14 8.47 27.40
CA SER A 309 10.44 7.92 27.78
C SER A 309 10.72 8.19 29.25
N LEU A 310 11.20 7.17 29.97
CA LEU A 310 11.65 7.33 31.37
C LEU A 310 13.04 7.97 31.46
N GLY A 311 13.81 7.94 30.36
CA GLY A 311 15.24 8.28 30.39
C GLY A 311 16.10 7.17 30.99
N GLN A 312 17.41 7.25 30.78
CA GLN A 312 18.35 6.17 31.15
C GLN A 312 18.40 5.90 32.65
N PHE A 313 18.51 6.95 33.46
CA PHE A 313 18.62 6.80 34.91
C PHE A 313 17.38 6.17 35.55
N GLU A 314 16.20 6.65 35.20
CA GLU A 314 14.92 6.13 35.69
C GLU A 314 14.67 4.70 35.20
N SER A 315 15.04 4.38 33.95
CA SER A 315 14.98 3.03 33.37
C SER A 315 15.84 2.04 34.15
N LEU A 316 17.08 2.40 34.46
CA LEU A 316 18.00 1.56 35.24
C LEU A 316 17.50 1.34 36.67
N ASN A 317 16.98 2.38 37.33
CA ASN A 317 16.41 2.26 38.67
C ASN A 317 15.17 1.35 38.68
N PHE A 318 14.33 1.46 37.69
CA PHE A 318 13.14 0.59 37.53
C PHE A 318 13.55 -0.88 37.37
N LEU A 319 14.50 -1.18 36.47
CA LEU A 319 14.99 -2.54 36.23
C LEU A 319 15.69 -3.14 37.44
N LYS A 320 16.55 -2.39 38.09
CA LYS A 320 17.24 -2.81 39.35
C LYS A 320 16.24 -3.10 40.47
N THR A 321 15.18 -2.30 40.60
CA THR A 321 14.14 -2.51 41.59
C THR A 321 13.34 -3.78 41.27
N LYS A 322 12.95 -3.96 39.97
CA LYS A 322 12.26 -5.15 39.52
C LYS A 322 13.08 -6.42 39.73
N LYS A 323 14.39 -6.38 39.46
CA LYS A 323 15.33 -7.49 39.73
C LYS A 323 15.33 -7.90 41.19
N LYS A 324 15.36 -6.92 42.14
CA LYS A 324 15.32 -7.19 43.58
C LYS A 324 14.02 -7.88 44.02
N LEU A 325 12.88 -7.53 43.42
CA LEU A 325 11.56 -8.08 43.75
C LEU A 325 11.26 -9.42 43.05
N THR A 326 12.04 -9.80 42.05
CA THR A 326 11.84 -11.03 41.28
C THR A 326 12.52 -12.21 42.01
N LEU A 327 11.82 -13.34 42.13
CA LEU A 327 12.35 -14.57 42.75
C LEU A 327 13.05 -15.48 41.75
N SER A 328 12.52 -15.57 40.50
CA SER A 328 13.04 -16.43 39.43
C SER A 328 14.47 -16.01 39.00
N LYS A 329 15.38 -16.98 38.96
CA LYS A 329 16.76 -16.75 38.47
C LYS A 329 16.79 -16.46 36.96
N ILE A 330 15.92 -17.13 36.17
CA ILE A 330 15.83 -16.91 34.71
C ILE A 330 15.46 -15.46 34.47
N VAL A 331 14.36 -14.99 35.08
CA VAL A 331 13.89 -13.60 34.89
C VAL A 331 14.89 -12.56 35.40
N LYS A 332 15.72 -12.92 36.42
CA LYS A 332 16.83 -12.03 36.89
C LYS A 332 17.91 -11.88 35.81
N ASN A 333 18.26 -12.95 35.12
CA ASN A 333 19.25 -12.91 34.04
C ASN A 333 18.69 -12.07 32.86
N ASP A 334 17.47 -12.27 32.47
CA ASP A 334 16.83 -11.46 31.41
C ASP A 334 16.84 -9.96 31.77
N ILE A 335 16.60 -9.64 33.06
CA ILE A 335 16.66 -8.24 33.52
C ILE A 335 18.11 -7.69 33.46
N ASP A 336 19.13 -8.52 33.71
CA ASP A 336 20.53 -8.10 33.56
C ASP A 336 20.88 -7.76 32.11
N ASP A 337 20.42 -8.59 31.16
CA ASP A 337 20.59 -8.31 29.73
C ASP A 337 19.91 -6.99 29.34
N TYR A 338 18.69 -6.74 29.85
CA TYR A 338 18.04 -5.44 29.62
C TYR A 338 18.78 -4.27 30.25
N ILE A 339 19.39 -4.45 31.43
CA ILE A 339 20.23 -3.42 32.08
C ILE A 339 21.42 -3.06 31.18
N GLU A 340 22.12 -4.07 30.63
CA GLU A 340 23.24 -3.85 29.71
C GLU A 340 22.80 -3.12 28.43
N LEU A 341 21.68 -3.53 27.83
CA LEU A 341 21.12 -2.87 26.63
C LEU A 341 20.73 -1.42 26.90
N VAL A 342 20.17 -1.12 28.08
CA VAL A 342 19.84 0.28 28.48
C VAL A 342 21.11 1.10 28.72
N GLN A 343 22.14 0.52 29.33
CA GLN A 343 23.45 1.20 29.52
C GLN A 343 24.11 1.51 28.18
N ALA A 344 23.99 0.60 27.21
CA ALA A 344 24.52 0.76 25.86
C ALA A 344 23.63 1.69 24.96
N ASN A 345 22.54 2.27 25.46
CA ASN A 345 21.54 3.04 24.71
C ASN A 345 20.89 2.29 23.54
N ARG A 346 20.89 0.96 23.57
CA ARG A 346 20.23 0.10 22.57
C ARG A 346 18.77 -0.21 22.92
N LEU A 347 18.39 -0.01 24.18
CA LEU A 347 17.05 -0.20 24.70
C LEU A 347 16.69 0.97 25.62
N SER A 348 15.41 1.35 25.65
CA SER A 348 14.88 2.29 26.62
C SER A 348 13.59 1.77 27.25
N MET A 349 13.33 2.17 28.50
CA MET A 349 12.05 1.93 29.16
C MET A 349 11.11 3.10 28.86
N GLN A 350 9.89 2.76 28.52
CA GLN A 350 8.84 3.71 28.19
C GLN A 350 7.64 3.47 29.11
N GLU A 351 7.08 4.54 29.65
CA GLU A 351 5.76 4.50 30.25
C GLU A 351 4.73 4.62 29.12
N CYS A 352 3.85 3.61 28.96
CA CYS A 352 2.96 3.55 27.82
C CYS A 352 1.60 2.93 28.15
N ALA A 353 0.59 3.27 27.31
CA ALA A 353 -0.74 2.66 27.32
C ALA A 353 -1.24 2.53 25.89
N LEU A 354 -1.81 1.38 25.55
CA LEU A 354 -2.50 1.16 24.28
C LEU A 354 -4.01 1.10 24.55
N ASN A 355 -4.74 1.99 23.91
CA ASN A 355 -6.20 2.08 23.99
C ASN A 355 -6.81 2.11 22.61
N LEU A 356 -8.04 1.58 22.51
CA LEU A 356 -8.86 1.70 21.32
C LEU A 356 -10.16 2.42 21.66
N VAL A 357 -10.61 3.28 20.76
CA VAL A 357 -11.97 3.85 20.78
C VAL A 357 -12.72 3.29 19.60
N ILE A 358 -13.66 2.38 19.85
CA ILE A 358 -14.48 1.74 18.84
C ILE A 358 -15.71 2.58 18.59
N ARG A 359 -16.11 2.76 17.32
CA ARG A 359 -17.22 3.60 16.90
C ARG A 359 -18.24 2.80 16.10
N ALA A 360 -19.53 3.03 16.33
CA ALA A 360 -20.62 2.36 15.61
C ALA A 360 -21.89 3.25 15.53
N LYS A 361 -22.72 3.01 14.53
CA LYS A 361 -23.98 3.74 14.32
C LYS A 361 -25.11 3.29 15.25
N SER A 362 -24.97 2.16 15.96
CA SER A 362 -25.96 1.65 16.92
C SER A 362 -25.28 0.86 18.03
N LYS A 363 -25.95 0.75 19.17
CA LYS A 363 -25.46 -0.02 20.33
C LYS A 363 -25.27 -1.50 19.96
N ALA A 364 -26.21 -2.12 19.23
CA ALA A 364 -26.10 -3.51 18.82
C ALA A 364 -24.86 -3.76 17.93
N LYS A 365 -24.56 -2.83 17.01
CA LYS A 365 -23.36 -2.92 16.18
C LYS A 365 -22.11 -2.71 17.02
N LEU A 366 -22.13 -1.78 17.99
CA LEU A 366 -21.02 -1.59 18.90
C LEU A 366 -20.70 -2.85 19.70
N ASP A 367 -21.71 -3.53 20.26
CA ASP A 367 -21.54 -4.75 21.04
C ASP A 367 -20.97 -5.91 20.21
N LYS A 368 -21.40 -6.02 18.94
CA LYS A 368 -20.81 -6.99 18.00
C LYS A 368 -19.34 -6.69 17.73
N SER A 369 -19.02 -5.45 17.43
CA SER A 369 -17.64 -4.99 17.15
C SER A 369 -16.74 -5.17 18.38
N LEU A 370 -17.23 -4.89 19.58
CA LEU A 370 -16.50 -5.12 20.84
C LEU A 370 -16.13 -6.60 21.03
N LYS A 371 -17.09 -7.51 20.84
CA LYS A 371 -16.84 -8.96 20.95
C LYS A 371 -15.75 -9.42 19.97
N GLU A 372 -15.81 -8.95 18.72
CA GLU A 372 -14.85 -9.27 17.68
C GLU A 372 -13.45 -8.77 18.05
N ILE A 373 -13.32 -7.49 18.43
CA ILE A 373 -12.04 -6.87 18.82
C ILE A 373 -11.44 -7.53 20.07
N LEU A 374 -12.23 -7.75 21.10
CA LEU A 374 -11.75 -8.41 22.33
C LEU A 374 -11.27 -9.83 22.05
N SER A 375 -12.01 -10.60 21.25
CA SER A 375 -11.61 -11.96 20.86
C SER A 375 -10.28 -11.94 20.08
N LEU A 376 -10.15 -11.03 19.11
CA LEU A 376 -8.94 -10.89 18.30
C LEU A 376 -7.72 -10.56 19.17
N LEU A 377 -7.83 -9.56 20.04
CA LEU A 377 -6.73 -9.12 20.90
C LEU A 377 -6.34 -10.18 21.93
N ASN A 378 -7.32 -10.78 22.61
CA ASN A 378 -7.07 -11.79 23.64
C ASN A 378 -6.48 -13.07 23.04
N ASN A 379 -6.94 -13.52 21.87
CA ASN A 379 -6.38 -14.67 21.16
C ASN A 379 -4.92 -14.45 20.75
N ALA A 380 -4.53 -13.19 20.59
CA ALA A 380 -3.16 -12.79 20.25
C ALA A 380 -2.30 -12.47 21.48
N GLY A 381 -2.73 -12.82 22.69
CA GLY A 381 -1.99 -12.61 23.93
C GLY A 381 -1.98 -11.16 24.42
N LEU A 382 -2.86 -10.30 23.89
CA LEU A 382 -3.08 -8.94 24.38
C LEU A 382 -4.33 -8.91 25.26
N GLY A 383 -4.18 -9.20 26.57
CA GLY A 383 -5.26 -9.20 27.53
C GLY A 383 -6.03 -7.88 27.55
N SER A 384 -7.17 -7.83 26.88
CA SER A 384 -7.94 -6.62 26.63
C SER A 384 -9.25 -6.58 27.41
N VAL A 385 -9.69 -5.38 27.76
CA VAL A 385 -10.92 -5.18 28.52
C VAL A 385 -11.69 -3.95 28.00
N THR A 386 -13.02 -4.06 27.99
CA THR A 386 -13.88 -2.88 27.83
C THR A 386 -13.83 -2.03 29.09
N GLU A 387 -13.52 -0.76 28.94
CA GLU A 387 -13.42 0.19 30.05
C GLU A 387 -14.81 0.53 30.61
N THR A 388 -14.90 0.50 31.94
CA THR A 388 -16.10 0.89 32.70
C THR A 388 -15.79 2.09 33.60
N ILE A 389 -15.16 1.87 34.74
CA ILE A 389 -14.70 2.95 35.64
C ILE A 389 -13.62 3.79 34.92
N GLY A 390 -12.76 3.13 34.14
CA GLY A 390 -11.72 3.77 33.34
C GLY A 390 -12.22 4.47 32.06
N LEU A 391 -13.52 4.41 31.73
CA LEU A 391 -14.05 4.90 30.46
C LEU A 391 -13.78 6.38 30.23
N LYS A 392 -14.12 7.23 31.18
CA LYS A 392 -13.88 8.69 31.07
C LYS A 392 -12.39 9.03 31.05
N PRO A 393 -11.56 8.53 32.00
CA PRO A 393 -10.13 8.75 31.96
C PRO A 393 -9.48 8.28 30.66
N SER A 394 -9.87 7.11 30.12
CA SER A 394 -9.35 6.60 28.86
C SER A 394 -9.72 7.51 27.68
N TYR A 395 -10.97 8.01 27.62
CA TYR A 395 -11.39 8.94 26.58
C TYR A 395 -10.64 10.29 26.67
N PHE A 396 -10.56 10.88 27.88
CA PHE A 396 -9.93 12.18 28.05
C PHE A 396 -8.41 12.13 27.99
N SER A 397 -7.78 10.99 28.20
CA SER A 397 -6.31 10.83 28.07
C SER A 397 -5.77 11.15 26.68
N PHE A 398 -6.63 11.13 25.67
CA PHE A 398 -6.28 11.50 24.29
C PHE A 398 -5.88 12.96 24.15
N PHE A 399 -6.48 13.85 24.95
CA PHE A 399 -6.21 15.27 24.86
C PHE A 399 -4.85 15.65 25.44
N PRO A 400 -4.31 16.81 25.03
CA PRO A 400 -3.04 17.29 25.56
C PRO A 400 -3.04 17.38 27.09
N ASN A 401 -1.91 17.11 27.70
CA ASN A 401 -1.63 17.06 29.14
C ASN A 401 -2.40 16.01 29.95
N ASN A 402 -3.22 15.18 29.31
CA ASN A 402 -4.06 14.21 29.99
C ASN A 402 -3.54 12.76 29.91
N ALA A 403 -2.38 12.50 29.32
CA ALA A 403 -1.86 11.13 29.18
C ALA A 403 -1.74 10.41 30.55
N ASN A 404 -1.42 11.13 31.61
CA ASN A 404 -1.23 10.60 32.96
C ASN A 404 -2.50 10.13 33.66
N ILE A 405 -3.69 10.54 33.20
CA ILE A 405 -4.96 10.03 33.74
C ILE A 405 -5.38 8.69 33.13
N ASN A 406 -4.65 8.19 32.14
CA ASN A 406 -4.95 6.89 31.52
C ASN A 406 -4.76 5.75 32.52
N PRO A 407 -5.80 4.94 32.80
CA PRO A 407 -5.73 3.89 33.83
C PRO A 407 -4.85 2.69 33.42
N ARG A 408 -4.39 2.65 32.17
CA ARG A 408 -3.60 1.53 31.61
C ARG A 408 -2.12 1.86 31.42
N MET A 409 -1.64 2.99 31.93
CA MET A 409 -0.21 3.35 31.86
C MET A 409 0.63 2.31 32.59
N ARG A 410 1.70 1.84 31.91
CA ARG A 410 2.66 0.87 32.44
C ARG A 410 4.02 1.01 31.78
N ASN A 411 5.05 0.43 32.40
CA ASN A 411 6.38 0.45 31.83
C ASN A 411 6.59 -0.75 30.91
N GLN A 412 7.06 -0.47 29.68
CA GLN A 412 7.44 -1.45 28.67
C GLN A 412 8.76 -1.05 28.01
N THR A 413 9.41 -2.00 27.36
CA THR A 413 10.63 -1.73 26.58
C THR A 413 10.27 -1.09 25.24
N SER A 414 11.18 -0.28 24.71
CA SER A 414 11.05 0.28 23.34
C SER A 414 10.91 -0.81 22.26
N GLN A 415 11.47 -1.99 22.51
CA GLN A 415 11.36 -3.16 21.64
C GLN A 415 9.91 -3.65 21.53
N VAL A 416 9.25 -3.87 22.68
CA VAL A 416 7.83 -4.29 22.74
C VAL A 416 6.93 -3.27 22.04
N ILE A 417 7.18 -1.99 22.28
CA ILE A 417 6.38 -0.93 21.65
C ILE A 417 6.60 -0.92 20.13
N ALA A 418 7.85 -1.01 19.66
CA ALA A 418 8.19 -1.05 18.24
C ALA A 418 7.57 -2.25 17.51
N SER A 419 7.40 -3.40 18.21
CA SER A 419 6.74 -4.58 17.67
C SER A 419 5.24 -4.35 17.41
N LEU A 420 4.58 -3.50 18.22
CA LEU A 420 3.16 -3.20 18.08
C LEU A 420 2.84 -2.06 17.10
N ILE A 421 3.85 -1.31 16.66
CA ILE A 421 3.68 -0.17 15.76
C ILE A 421 4.04 -0.59 14.34
N LEU A 422 3.09 -0.60 13.41
CA LEU A 422 3.36 -1.00 12.03
C LEU A 422 3.41 0.15 11.04
N PHE A 423 2.52 1.14 11.15
CA PHE A 423 2.24 2.10 10.08
C PHE A 423 1.99 1.41 8.73
N GLU A 424 1.25 0.29 8.78
CA GLU A 424 0.95 -0.52 7.61
C GLU A 424 -0.06 0.17 6.72
N LYS A 425 0.20 0.16 5.43
CA LYS A 425 -0.73 0.63 4.42
C LYS A 425 -0.82 -0.42 3.32
N ASN A 426 -2.01 -0.74 2.89
CA ASN A 426 -2.17 -1.56 1.70
C ASN A 426 -1.66 -0.83 0.46
N ASN A 427 -1.09 -1.60 -0.46
CA ASN A 427 -0.66 -1.07 -1.73
C ASN A 427 -1.89 -0.55 -2.49
N THR A 428 -1.83 0.68 -2.94
CA THR A 428 -2.92 1.29 -3.72
C THR A 428 -2.77 1.07 -5.22
N GLY A 429 -1.63 0.51 -5.67
CA GLY A 429 -1.30 0.41 -7.08
C GLY A 429 -1.03 1.77 -7.73
N PHE A 430 -1.07 1.81 -9.05
CA PHE A 430 -0.76 3.00 -9.85
C PHE A 430 -1.96 3.43 -10.70
N ARG A 431 -2.15 4.73 -10.84
CA ARG A 431 -3.28 5.28 -11.63
C ARG A 431 -3.09 5.11 -13.12
N ALA A 432 -1.87 5.19 -13.60
CA ALA A 432 -1.53 5.16 -15.01
C ALA A 432 -0.47 4.10 -15.30
N ASN A 433 -0.39 3.65 -16.55
CA ASN A 433 0.58 2.69 -17.04
C ASN A 433 1.10 3.08 -18.43
N SER A 434 1.95 2.28 -19.05
CA SER A 434 2.52 2.58 -20.38
C SER A 434 1.49 2.61 -21.51
N TRP A 435 0.27 2.13 -21.29
CA TRP A 435 -0.80 2.07 -22.30
C TRP A 435 -1.80 3.23 -22.19
N GLY A 436 -1.90 3.88 -21.00
CA GLY A 436 -2.82 5.00 -20.81
C GLY A 436 -2.90 5.53 -19.37
N ASP A 437 -3.74 6.53 -19.19
CA ASP A 437 -3.90 7.29 -17.95
C ASP A 437 -4.81 6.63 -16.90
N MET A 438 -5.35 5.45 -17.19
CA MET A 438 -6.20 4.69 -16.28
C MET A 438 -5.51 3.37 -15.88
N PRO A 439 -5.76 2.84 -14.67
CA PRO A 439 -5.27 1.53 -14.28
C PRO A 439 -5.89 0.43 -15.15
N LEU A 440 -5.21 -0.71 -15.29
CA LEU A 440 -5.76 -1.84 -16.05
C LEU A 440 -7.06 -2.36 -15.44
N SER A 441 -7.09 -2.51 -14.14
CA SER A 441 -8.29 -2.91 -13.41
C SER A 441 -8.27 -2.39 -11.98
N VAL A 442 -9.35 -2.65 -11.24
CA VAL A 442 -9.44 -2.32 -9.81
C VAL A 442 -9.86 -3.57 -9.06
N PHE A 443 -9.04 -3.98 -8.10
CA PHE A 443 -9.32 -5.08 -7.18
C PHE A 443 -9.52 -4.55 -5.77
N LYS A 444 -9.90 -5.43 -4.85
CA LYS A 444 -10.03 -5.12 -3.43
C LYS A 444 -8.83 -5.64 -2.67
N ASN A 445 -8.26 -4.81 -1.81
CA ASN A 445 -7.33 -5.23 -0.77
C ASN A 445 -8.06 -5.98 0.36
N LEU A 446 -7.30 -6.59 1.26
CA LEU A 446 -7.84 -7.30 2.44
C LEU A 446 -8.65 -6.36 3.36
N ASP A 447 -8.30 -5.09 3.44
CA ASP A 447 -9.03 -4.06 4.19
C ASP A 447 -10.21 -3.45 3.42
N HIS A 448 -10.59 -4.04 2.28
CA HIS A 448 -11.60 -3.58 1.33
C HIS A 448 -11.31 -2.25 0.64
N SER A 449 -10.11 -1.69 0.77
CA SER A 449 -9.68 -0.54 -0.01
C SER A 449 -9.44 -0.92 -1.48
N PRO A 450 -9.60 0.00 -2.45
CA PRO A 450 -9.35 -0.29 -3.85
C PRO A 450 -7.84 -0.44 -4.12
N TYR A 451 -7.49 -1.44 -4.92
CA TYR A 451 -6.17 -1.64 -5.49
C TYR A 451 -6.19 -1.39 -6.99
N LEU A 452 -5.48 -0.39 -7.44
CA LEU A 452 -5.37 0.02 -8.85
C LEU A 452 -4.35 -0.86 -9.56
N PHE A 453 -4.83 -1.96 -10.14
CA PHE A 453 -3.97 -2.97 -10.74
C PHE A 453 -3.47 -2.54 -12.11
N ASN A 454 -2.18 -2.73 -12.32
CA ASN A 454 -1.49 -2.62 -13.62
C ASN A 454 -0.49 -3.77 -13.74
N PHE A 455 -0.23 -4.24 -14.95
CA PHE A 455 0.91 -5.13 -15.18
C PHE A 455 2.25 -4.45 -14.96
N HIS A 456 2.34 -3.17 -15.30
CA HIS A 456 3.57 -2.39 -15.15
C HIS A 456 3.88 -2.12 -13.69
N ASN A 457 5.14 -2.33 -13.29
CA ASN A 457 5.59 -2.24 -11.89
C ASN A 457 5.98 -0.83 -11.42
N GLN A 458 5.75 0.19 -12.25
CA GLN A 458 6.00 1.59 -11.93
C GLN A 458 4.92 2.48 -12.55
N GLU A 459 4.63 3.59 -11.90
CA GLU A 459 3.70 4.57 -12.43
C GLU A 459 4.34 5.37 -13.58
N VAL A 460 3.62 5.45 -14.68
CA VAL A 460 4.00 6.26 -15.84
C VAL A 460 3.15 7.51 -15.86
N LYS A 461 3.78 8.68 -15.73
CA LYS A 461 3.08 9.96 -15.83
C LYS A 461 3.02 10.40 -17.30
N HIS A 462 1.83 10.42 -17.87
CA HIS A 462 1.61 10.99 -19.20
C HIS A 462 1.56 12.51 -19.10
N LYS A 463 2.50 13.19 -19.76
CA LYS A 463 2.47 14.65 -19.94
C LYS A 463 1.90 14.95 -21.33
N GLY A 464 0.56 15.10 -21.42
CA GLY A 464 -0.08 15.50 -22.68
C GLY A 464 0.16 14.54 -23.85
N VAL A 465 -0.56 14.73 -24.94
CA VAL A 465 -0.54 13.96 -26.18
C VAL A 465 0.74 13.17 -26.45
N LEU A 466 0.63 11.82 -26.39
CA LEU A 466 1.59 10.83 -26.93
C LEU A 466 3.08 11.16 -26.64
N ALA A 467 3.52 10.95 -25.43
CA ALA A 467 4.94 11.01 -25.12
C ALA A 467 5.66 9.83 -25.79
N HIS A 468 6.23 10.05 -26.96
CA HIS A 468 7.10 9.10 -27.67
C HIS A 468 8.33 8.65 -26.84
N ASN A 469 8.56 9.25 -25.67
CA ASN A 469 9.67 9.01 -24.77
C ASN A 469 9.24 8.55 -23.36
N VAL A 470 8.11 7.89 -23.21
CA VAL A 470 7.77 7.26 -21.91
C VAL A 470 8.75 6.13 -21.65
N ALA A 471 9.41 6.14 -20.51
CA ALA A 471 10.26 5.03 -20.08
C ALA A 471 9.43 3.74 -20.11
N ARG A 472 9.84 2.77 -20.94
CA ARG A 472 9.14 1.51 -21.10
C ARG A 472 9.42 0.64 -19.88
N VAL A 473 8.43 0.55 -19.01
CA VAL A 473 8.52 -0.14 -17.71
C VAL A 473 8.24 -1.63 -17.89
N VAL A 474 8.85 -2.47 -17.07
CA VAL A 474 8.59 -3.90 -17.07
C VAL A 474 7.15 -4.15 -16.59
N GLY A 475 6.42 -5.00 -17.35
CA GLY A 475 5.04 -5.37 -17.04
C GLY A 475 4.80 -6.88 -17.13
N HIS A 476 5.83 -7.69 -17.44
CA HIS A 476 5.67 -9.14 -17.52
C HIS A 476 5.19 -9.70 -16.19
N THR A 477 4.24 -10.61 -16.23
CA THR A 477 3.54 -11.10 -15.05
C THR A 477 3.46 -12.62 -15.07
N MET A 478 3.63 -13.23 -13.91
CA MET A 478 3.43 -14.67 -13.73
C MET A 478 2.21 -14.91 -12.85
N ILE A 479 1.30 -15.77 -13.27
CA ILE A 479 0.10 -16.17 -12.54
C ILE A 479 0.28 -17.64 -12.13
N ILE A 480 0.28 -17.92 -10.84
CA ILE A 480 0.46 -19.26 -10.29
C ILE A 480 -0.77 -19.64 -9.45
N GLY A 481 -1.32 -20.82 -9.70
CA GLY A 481 -2.45 -21.33 -8.92
C GLY A 481 -2.92 -22.68 -9.42
N ALA A 482 -3.47 -23.49 -8.53
CA ALA A 482 -3.93 -24.85 -8.84
C ALA A 482 -4.99 -24.88 -9.95
N THR A 483 -5.18 -26.05 -10.54
CA THR A 483 -6.29 -26.27 -11.50
C THR A 483 -7.62 -25.99 -10.82
N GLY A 484 -8.49 -25.22 -11.49
CA GLY A 484 -9.78 -24.80 -10.92
C GLY A 484 -9.72 -23.58 -10.01
N ALA A 485 -8.55 -23.01 -9.69
CA ALA A 485 -8.41 -21.81 -8.86
C ALA A 485 -8.97 -20.52 -9.52
N GLY A 486 -9.31 -20.54 -10.81
CA GLY A 486 -9.87 -19.40 -11.53
C GLY A 486 -8.87 -18.62 -12.38
N LYS A 487 -7.69 -19.18 -12.70
CA LYS A 487 -6.67 -18.53 -13.54
C LYS A 487 -7.22 -18.06 -14.89
N THR A 488 -7.89 -18.93 -15.64
CA THR A 488 -8.46 -18.60 -16.95
C THR A 488 -9.55 -17.52 -16.85
N THR A 489 -10.33 -17.51 -15.75
CA THR A 489 -11.30 -16.44 -15.47
C THR A 489 -10.60 -15.11 -15.23
N LEU A 490 -9.52 -15.10 -14.45
CA LEU A 490 -8.71 -13.87 -14.23
C LEU A 490 -8.09 -13.39 -15.54
N ILE A 491 -7.53 -14.29 -16.34
CA ILE A 491 -6.94 -13.98 -17.65
C ILE A 491 -8.00 -13.33 -18.55
N SER A 492 -9.17 -13.95 -18.68
CA SER A 492 -10.29 -13.39 -19.46
C SER A 492 -10.72 -12.00 -18.96
N TYR A 493 -10.80 -11.83 -17.65
CA TYR A 493 -11.13 -10.53 -17.03
C TYR A 493 -10.04 -9.47 -17.31
N LEU A 494 -8.76 -9.81 -17.23
CA LEU A 494 -7.67 -8.88 -17.53
C LEU A 494 -7.58 -8.54 -19.02
N MET A 495 -7.84 -9.51 -19.92
CA MET A 495 -7.95 -9.27 -21.35
C MET A 495 -9.11 -8.30 -21.67
N MET A 496 -10.30 -8.54 -21.09
CA MET A 496 -11.44 -7.61 -21.20
C MET A 496 -11.08 -6.22 -20.70
N SER A 497 -10.43 -6.15 -19.53
CA SER A 497 -10.01 -4.88 -18.94
C SER A 497 -9.01 -4.12 -19.83
N ALA A 498 -8.19 -4.82 -20.59
CA ALA A 498 -7.21 -4.25 -21.51
C ALA A 498 -7.85 -3.65 -22.77
N LEU A 499 -9.05 -4.09 -23.16
CA LEU A 499 -9.75 -3.57 -24.34
C LEU A 499 -10.12 -2.08 -24.25
N LYS A 500 -10.11 -1.49 -23.05
CA LYS A 500 -10.31 -0.04 -22.89
C LYS A 500 -9.20 0.81 -23.52
N TYR A 501 -7.99 0.24 -23.65
CA TYR A 501 -6.88 0.93 -24.31
C TYR A 501 -6.99 0.69 -25.83
N SER A 502 -7.09 1.75 -26.62
CA SER A 502 -7.23 1.64 -28.07
C SER A 502 -5.93 1.28 -28.79
N ASN A 503 -4.79 1.39 -28.11
CA ASN A 503 -3.43 1.32 -28.66
C ASN A 503 -2.71 0.00 -28.35
N ILE A 504 -3.43 -1.07 -28.03
CA ILE A 504 -2.84 -2.39 -27.80
C ILE A 504 -3.56 -3.46 -28.60
N ASP A 505 -2.83 -4.51 -28.97
CA ASP A 505 -3.35 -5.75 -29.51
C ASP A 505 -3.18 -6.88 -28.47
N ILE A 506 -4.10 -7.84 -28.46
CA ILE A 506 -4.11 -8.95 -27.50
C ILE A 506 -3.88 -10.26 -28.26
N LEU A 507 -2.88 -11.02 -27.82
CA LEU A 507 -2.62 -12.38 -28.28
C LEU A 507 -2.75 -13.34 -27.11
N ALA A 508 -3.35 -14.50 -27.33
CA ALA A 508 -3.34 -15.58 -26.34
C ALA A 508 -2.92 -16.90 -26.99
N LEU A 509 -2.00 -17.63 -26.35
CA LEU A 509 -1.73 -19.01 -26.62
C LEU A 509 -2.55 -19.84 -25.63
N ASP A 510 -3.53 -20.55 -26.15
CA ASP A 510 -4.57 -21.25 -25.39
C ASP A 510 -4.40 -22.76 -25.44
N ARG A 511 -4.80 -23.42 -24.35
CA ARG A 511 -4.88 -24.87 -24.25
C ARG A 511 -6.31 -25.28 -23.88
N LEU A 512 -6.73 -26.45 -24.39
CA LEU A 512 -8.01 -27.08 -24.06
C LEU A 512 -9.24 -26.15 -24.29
N ASN A 513 -9.14 -25.24 -25.24
CA ASN A 513 -10.20 -24.27 -25.61
C ASN A 513 -10.69 -23.36 -24.44
N GLY A 514 -9.85 -23.09 -23.44
CA GLY A 514 -10.20 -22.32 -22.26
C GLY A 514 -10.64 -20.88 -22.57
N LEU A 515 -10.08 -20.27 -23.61
CA LEU A 515 -10.37 -18.89 -24.04
C LEU A 515 -11.29 -18.82 -25.26
N TYR A 516 -11.83 -19.96 -25.79
CA TYR A 516 -12.67 -19.96 -26.97
C TYR A 516 -13.89 -19.05 -26.84
N SER A 517 -14.70 -19.27 -25.80
CA SER A 517 -15.95 -18.50 -25.59
C SER A 517 -15.65 -17.02 -25.39
N PHE A 518 -14.60 -16.67 -24.65
CA PHE A 518 -14.15 -15.30 -24.44
C PHE A 518 -13.78 -14.63 -25.76
N THR A 519 -12.93 -15.28 -26.56
CA THR A 519 -12.46 -14.73 -27.84
C THR A 519 -13.61 -14.46 -28.79
N LYS A 520 -14.55 -15.42 -28.92
CA LYS A 520 -15.74 -15.25 -29.77
C LYS A 520 -16.70 -14.17 -29.28
N TYR A 521 -16.88 -14.05 -27.95
CA TYR A 521 -17.75 -13.03 -27.37
C TYR A 521 -17.28 -11.60 -27.67
N PHE A 522 -15.96 -11.39 -27.74
CA PHE A 522 -15.36 -10.08 -28.03
C PHE A 522 -14.94 -9.91 -29.50
N ASP A 523 -15.57 -10.65 -30.43
CA ASP A 523 -15.32 -10.60 -31.88
C ASP A 523 -13.86 -10.82 -32.26
N GLY A 524 -13.14 -11.60 -31.46
CA GLY A 524 -11.77 -12.01 -31.72
C GLY A 524 -11.67 -13.19 -32.68
N ILE A 525 -10.50 -13.39 -33.25
CA ILE A 525 -10.16 -14.54 -34.06
C ILE A 525 -9.61 -15.66 -33.19
N TYR A 526 -10.27 -16.82 -33.23
CA TYR A 526 -9.79 -18.04 -32.58
C TYR A 526 -9.27 -19.00 -33.63
N ASN A 527 -7.94 -19.19 -33.66
CA ASN A 527 -7.22 -20.00 -34.62
C ASN A 527 -7.02 -21.42 -34.06
N GLN A 528 -7.47 -22.44 -34.77
CA GLN A 528 -7.34 -23.84 -34.36
C GLN A 528 -7.39 -24.80 -35.54
N GLY A 529 -6.76 -25.98 -35.37
CA GLY A 529 -6.85 -27.10 -36.30
C GLY A 529 -6.30 -26.81 -37.67
N GLU A 530 -6.83 -27.51 -38.68
CA GLU A 530 -6.36 -27.46 -40.06
C GLU A 530 -6.58 -26.12 -40.77
N ASN A 531 -7.43 -25.27 -40.23
CA ASN A 531 -7.72 -23.94 -40.79
C ASN A 531 -6.76 -22.85 -40.26
N PHE A 532 -5.79 -23.20 -39.42
CA PHE A 532 -4.79 -22.26 -38.93
C PHE A 532 -3.50 -22.41 -39.75
N HIS A 533 -3.12 -21.35 -40.42
CA HIS A 533 -1.96 -21.28 -41.29
C HIS A 533 -1.07 -20.13 -40.95
N ILE A 534 0.23 -20.31 -41.07
CA ILE A 534 1.21 -19.20 -41.00
C ILE A 534 1.99 -19.15 -42.30
N ASN A 535 2.17 -17.96 -42.82
CA ASN A 535 2.97 -17.68 -44.00
C ASN A 535 3.99 -16.58 -43.74
N PRO A 536 5.27 -16.91 -43.46
CA PRO A 536 6.29 -15.90 -43.18
C PRO A 536 6.52 -14.90 -44.32
N PHE A 537 6.24 -15.25 -45.58
CA PHE A 537 6.30 -14.30 -46.71
C PHE A 537 5.17 -13.25 -46.71
N SER A 538 4.22 -13.37 -45.82
CA SER A 538 3.23 -12.27 -45.54
C SER A 538 3.85 -11.05 -44.85
N LEU A 539 5.07 -11.17 -44.31
CA LEU A 539 5.82 -10.08 -43.72
C LEU A 539 6.27 -9.10 -44.83
N GLU A 540 6.21 -7.80 -44.51
CA GLU A 540 6.67 -6.75 -45.42
C GLU A 540 8.16 -6.87 -45.73
N ASP A 541 8.55 -6.59 -46.99
CA ASP A 541 9.93 -6.63 -47.43
C ASP A 541 10.76 -5.55 -46.72
N SER A 542 11.60 -5.99 -45.81
CA SER A 542 12.53 -5.15 -45.04
C SER A 542 13.80 -5.94 -44.68
N ALA A 543 14.91 -5.25 -44.43
CA ALA A 543 16.16 -5.90 -44.03
C ALA A 543 15.98 -6.77 -42.77
N THR A 544 15.17 -6.30 -41.80
CA THR A 544 14.85 -7.02 -40.57
C THR A 544 14.05 -8.30 -40.85
N ASN A 545 13.03 -8.21 -41.70
CA ASN A 545 12.20 -9.36 -42.04
C ASN A 545 12.94 -10.37 -42.91
N ARG A 546 13.81 -9.92 -43.86
CA ARG A 546 14.68 -10.83 -44.63
C ARG A 546 15.65 -11.59 -43.72
N ALA A 547 16.26 -10.92 -42.74
CA ALA A 547 17.11 -11.56 -41.74
C ALA A 547 16.33 -12.57 -40.88
N PHE A 548 15.09 -12.23 -40.48
CA PHE A 548 14.22 -13.15 -39.79
C PHE A 548 13.86 -14.37 -40.61
N LEU A 549 13.46 -14.18 -41.89
CA LEU A 549 13.14 -15.30 -42.79
C LEU A 549 14.35 -16.24 -43.01
N LEU A 550 15.53 -15.69 -43.14
CA LEU A 550 16.74 -16.48 -43.24
C LEU A 550 16.91 -17.40 -42.03
N HIS A 551 16.78 -16.86 -40.83
CA HIS A 551 16.87 -17.67 -39.61
C HIS A 551 15.71 -18.63 -39.46
N PHE A 552 14.48 -18.26 -39.84
CA PHE A 552 13.29 -19.10 -39.77
C PHE A 552 13.45 -20.34 -40.69
N TYR A 553 13.82 -20.13 -41.95
CA TYR A 553 13.96 -21.20 -42.92
C TYR A 553 15.26 -22.01 -42.73
N ALA A 554 16.34 -21.39 -42.24
CA ALA A 554 17.55 -22.12 -41.84
C ALA A 554 17.26 -23.09 -40.69
N GLN A 555 16.41 -22.68 -39.72
CA GLN A 555 15.97 -23.50 -38.62
C GLN A 555 15.04 -24.62 -39.09
N MET A 556 14.08 -24.35 -39.98
CA MET A 556 13.20 -25.33 -40.62
C MET A 556 14.01 -26.38 -41.38
N ALA A 557 15.03 -25.95 -42.10
CA ALA A 557 15.95 -26.83 -42.86
C ALA A 557 17.01 -27.52 -42.00
N LYS A 558 17.03 -27.26 -40.68
CA LYS A 558 18.05 -27.74 -39.73
C LYS A 558 19.50 -27.37 -40.14
N VAL A 559 19.65 -26.28 -40.89
CA VAL A 559 20.94 -25.69 -41.24
C VAL A 559 21.37 -24.77 -40.10
N ASP A 560 22.51 -25.07 -39.46
CA ASP A 560 23.03 -24.20 -38.43
C ASP A 560 23.56 -22.90 -39.04
N SER A 561 22.90 -21.81 -38.83
CA SER A 561 23.21 -20.52 -39.42
C SER A 561 24.55 -19.91 -38.99
N TYR A 562 25.22 -20.50 -38.00
CA TYR A 562 26.48 -20.03 -37.42
C TYR A 562 27.69 -20.92 -37.66
N ASP A 563 27.55 -21.99 -38.43
CA ASP A 563 28.62 -22.95 -38.66
C ASP A 563 29.38 -22.59 -39.94
N ASP A 564 30.72 -22.50 -39.89
CA ASP A 564 31.62 -22.08 -40.98
C ASP A 564 32.00 -23.24 -41.93
N HIS A 565 31.35 -24.39 -41.85
CA HIS A 565 31.61 -25.49 -42.80
C HIS A 565 31.13 -25.13 -44.21
N LYS A 566 31.96 -25.44 -45.25
CA LYS A 566 31.72 -25.06 -46.64
C LYS A 566 30.31 -25.40 -47.15
N ASP A 567 29.85 -26.61 -46.88
CA ASP A 567 28.54 -27.09 -47.34
C ASP A 567 27.37 -26.26 -46.75
N LYS A 568 27.48 -25.84 -45.50
CA LYS A 568 26.48 -25.02 -44.83
C LYS A 568 26.50 -23.54 -45.27
N VAL A 569 27.64 -23.03 -45.74
CA VAL A 569 27.74 -21.70 -46.34
C VAL A 569 27.01 -21.66 -47.69
N GLU A 570 27.11 -22.73 -48.49
CA GLU A 570 26.40 -22.86 -49.74
C GLU A 570 24.87 -22.91 -49.51
N ASP A 571 24.40 -23.66 -48.54
CA ASP A 571 23.00 -23.75 -48.17
C ASP A 571 22.43 -22.41 -47.68
N LYS A 572 23.17 -21.71 -46.83
CA LYS A 572 22.80 -20.37 -46.38
C LYS A 572 22.69 -19.36 -47.53
N THR A 573 23.62 -19.44 -48.47
CA THR A 573 23.64 -18.59 -49.68
C THR A 573 22.43 -18.91 -50.57
N ALA A 574 22.06 -20.18 -50.71
CA ALA A 574 20.90 -20.63 -51.47
C ALA A 574 19.60 -20.09 -50.82
N LEU A 575 19.46 -20.12 -49.47
CA LEU A 575 18.35 -19.57 -48.77
C LEU A 575 18.24 -18.06 -48.95
N ILE A 576 19.33 -17.30 -48.85
CA ILE A 576 19.36 -15.84 -49.09
C ILE A 576 18.89 -15.52 -50.50
N ASN A 577 19.46 -16.18 -51.52
CA ASN A 577 19.10 -15.98 -52.92
C ASN A 577 17.64 -16.29 -53.21
N ALA A 578 17.09 -17.35 -52.59
CA ALA A 578 15.69 -17.72 -52.72
C ALA A 578 14.78 -16.66 -52.10
N ILE A 579 15.06 -16.19 -50.86
CA ILE A 579 14.32 -15.12 -50.18
C ILE A 579 14.32 -13.84 -51.03
N ASP A 580 15.47 -13.42 -51.53
CA ASP A 580 15.63 -12.23 -52.38
C ASP A 580 14.83 -12.37 -53.67
N THR A 581 14.82 -13.54 -54.28
CA THR A 581 14.08 -13.83 -55.49
C THR A 581 12.57 -13.80 -55.25
N MET A 582 12.11 -14.40 -54.13
CA MET A 582 10.68 -14.38 -53.75
C MET A 582 10.16 -12.96 -53.54
N TYR A 583 10.85 -12.15 -52.78
CA TYR A 583 10.43 -10.74 -52.57
C TYR A 583 10.50 -9.93 -53.86
N ARG A 584 11.51 -10.12 -54.69
CA ARG A 584 11.61 -9.41 -55.99
C ARG A 584 10.40 -9.74 -56.87
N ASN A 585 10.12 -11.04 -57.05
CA ASN A 585 9.01 -11.52 -57.88
C ASN A 585 7.66 -11.01 -57.35
N TYR A 586 7.46 -11.13 -56.03
CA TYR A 586 6.24 -10.63 -55.39
C TYR A 586 6.05 -9.11 -55.57
N ASN A 587 7.10 -8.32 -55.37
CA ASN A 587 7.06 -6.89 -55.55
C ASN A 587 6.76 -6.50 -57.01
N ASP A 588 7.23 -7.29 -57.97
CA ASP A 588 6.95 -7.03 -59.40
C ASP A 588 5.49 -7.41 -59.77
N GLU A 589 4.95 -8.52 -59.20
CA GLU A 589 3.54 -8.89 -59.33
C GLU A 589 2.63 -7.83 -58.71
N VAL A 590 2.97 -7.32 -57.53
CA VAL A 590 2.22 -6.24 -56.84
C VAL A 590 2.23 -4.95 -57.68
N LYS A 591 3.37 -4.61 -58.31
CA LYS A 591 3.41 -3.43 -59.20
C LYS A 591 2.51 -3.62 -60.46
N GLN A 592 2.55 -4.80 -61.06
CA GLN A 592 1.71 -5.16 -62.19
C GLN A 592 0.22 -5.11 -61.84
N ALA A 593 -0.18 -5.70 -60.69
CA ALA A 593 -1.56 -5.68 -60.23
C ALA A 593 -2.06 -4.26 -59.96
N LYS A 594 -1.25 -3.42 -59.36
CA LYS A 594 -1.55 -1.99 -59.14
C LYS A 594 -1.69 -1.23 -60.45
N PHE A 595 -0.84 -1.50 -61.43
CA PHE A 595 -0.89 -0.83 -62.75
C PHE A 595 -2.15 -1.27 -63.52
N SER A 596 -2.55 -2.55 -63.39
CA SER A 596 -3.72 -3.14 -64.09
C SER A 596 -5.03 -2.97 -63.30
N ASN A 597 -5.02 -2.31 -62.15
CA ASN A 597 -6.16 -2.16 -61.23
C ASN A 597 -6.82 -3.50 -60.84
N GLN A 598 -5.99 -4.53 -60.66
CA GLN A 598 -6.40 -5.87 -60.23
C GLN A 598 -6.22 -6.06 -58.72
N GLU A 599 -6.83 -7.09 -58.16
CA GLU A 599 -6.59 -7.48 -56.76
C GLU A 599 -5.09 -7.80 -56.54
N LEU A 600 -4.58 -7.43 -55.35
CA LEU A 600 -3.21 -7.71 -55.04
C LEU A 600 -2.97 -9.22 -54.93
N PRO A 601 -1.83 -9.74 -55.43
CA PRO A 601 -1.51 -11.14 -55.33
C PRO A 601 -1.31 -11.55 -53.86
N LEU A 602 -1.64 -12.81 -53.52
CA LEU A 602 -1.26 -13.37 -52.24
C LEU A 602 0.26 -13.61 -52.22
N PRO A 603 0.88 -13.51 -51.04
CA PRO A 603 2.30 -13.85 -50.88
C PRO A 603 2.57 -15.27 -51.32
N PHE A 604 3.78 -15.55 -51.76
CA PHE A 604 4.22 -16.91 -52.14
C PHE A 604 4.16 -17.88 -50.96
N ASP A 605 3.95 -19.17 -51.22
CA ASP A 605 3.93 -20.22 -50.22
C ASP A 605 5.29 -20.92 -50.08
N LEU A 606 5.36 -21.86 -49.11
CA LEU A 606 6.55 -22.67 -48.88
C LEU A 606 6.98 -23.50 -50.07
N LYS A 607 6.01 -24.01 -50.87
CA LYS A 607 6.32 -24.84 -52.05
C LYS A 607 7.05 -24.03 -53.14
N GLU A 608 6.61 -22.80 -53.36
CA GLU A 608 7.23 -21.88 -54.31
C GLU A 608 8.64 -21.50 -53.85
N PHE A 609 8.81 -21.29 -52.54
CA PHE A 609 10.13 -21.03 -51.95
C PHE A 609 11.08 -22.20 -52.13
N VAL A 610 10.65 -23.42 -51.80
CA VAL A 610 11.46 -24.65 -52.01
C VAL A 610 11.84 -24.82 -53.47
N ASN A 611 10.90 -24.60 -54.39
CA ASN A 611 11.19 -24.64 -55.82
C ASN A 611 12.24 -23.58 -56.25
N ALA A 612 12.28 -22.43 -55.61
CA ALA A 612 13.30 -21.41 -55.88
C ALA A 612 14.69 -21.84 -55.37
N ILE A 613 14.74 -22.57 -54.25
CA ILE A 613 15.99 -23.13 -53.69
C ILE A 613 16.52 -24.23 -54.63
N VAL A 614 15.70 -25.18 -55.04
CA VAL A 614 16.05 -26.31 -55.88
C VAL A 614 16.63 -25.87 -57.22
N LYS A 615 16.18 -24.75 -57.77
CA LYS A 615 16.75 -24.14 -59.00
C LYS A 615 18.18 -23.66 -58.84
N THR A 616 18.62 -23.41 -57.61
CA THR A 616 19.94 -22.84 -57.30
C THR A 616 20.92 -23.83 -56.69
N ASN A 617 20.41 -24.90 -56.01
CA ASN A 617 21.26 -25.93 -55.39
C ASN A 617 20.44 -27.23 -55.20
N THR A 618 20.83 -28.33 -55.88
CA THR A 618 19.97 -29.50 -56.10
C THR A 618 20.08 -30.60 -55.04
N ASN A 619 20.98 -30.52 -54.06
CA ASN A 619 21.35 -31.80 -53.40
C ASN A 619 20.96 -31.96 -51.91
N ILE A 620 20.57 -30.92 -51.14
CA ILE A 620 20.48 -31.09 -49.69
C ILE A 620 19.16 -30.54 -49.08
N LEU A 621 18.59 -29.47 -49.62
CA LEU A 621 17.48 -28.76 -48.99
C LEU A 621 16.09 -29.37 -49.26
N ASP A 622 15.92 -30.15 -50.33
CA ASP A 622 14.60 -30.66 -50.77
C ASP A 622 14.00 -31.62 -49.73
N SER A 623 14.80 -32.57 -49.22
CA SER A 623 14.33 -33.54 -48.22
C SER A 623 14.03 -32.89 -46.85
N SER A 624 14.70 -31.80 -46.52
CA SER A 624 14.52 -31.12 -45.25
C SER A 624 13.16 -30.40 -45.10
N PHE A 625 12.52 -30.05 -46.19
CA PHE A 625 11.21 -29.39 -46.21
C PHE A 625 10.03 -30.31 -46.44
N GLU A 626 10.23 -31.61 -46.77
CA GLU A 626 9.15 -32.53 -47.16
C GLU A 626 8.00 -32.61 -46.13
N ASP A 627 8.32 -32.71 -44.86
CA ASP A 627 7.31 -32.80 -43.78
C ASP A 627 6.53 -31.51 -43.62
N TYR A 628 7.19 -30.38 -43.76
CA TYR A 628 6.57 -29.08 -43.67
C TYR A 628 5.68 -28.76 -44.89
N LEU A 629 6.02 -29.26 -46.07
CA LEU A 629 5.20 -29.15 -47.28
C LEU A 629 3.86 -29.92 -47.17
N LYS A 630 3.83 -30.97 -46.34
CA LYS A 630 2.63 -31.75 -46.01
C LYS A 630 1.84 -31.15 -44.85
N SER A 631 2.45 -30.27 -44.07
CA SER A 631 1.80 -29.61 -42.90
C SER A 631 0.84 -28.52 -43.35
N SER A 632 -0.40 -28.60 -42.91
CA SER A 632 -1.39 -27.52 -43.12
C SER A 632 -0.96 -26.20 -42.51
N LEU A 633 -0.16 -26.22 -41.44
CA LEU A 633 0.31 -25.04 -40.73
C LEU A 633 1.20 -24.15 -41.61
N PHE A 634 2.10 -24.72 -42.44
CA PHE A 634 3.15 -23.99 -43.17
C PHE A 634 2.95 -23.92 -44.68
N SER A 635 2.07 -24.74 -45.26
CA SER A 635 1.97 -24.91 -46.70
C SER A 635 0.98 -23.97 -47.41
N SER A 636 0.36 -23.04 -46.69
CA SER A 636 -0.68 -22.14 -47.26
C SER A 636 -0.08 -20.78 -47.66
N ARG A 637 -0.63 -20.20 -48.74
CA ARG A 637 -0.38 -18.81 -49.09
C ARG A 637 -1.04 -17.83 -48.13
N MET A 638 -2.07 -18.27 -47.39
CA MET A 638 -2.79 -17.44 -46.41
C MET A 638 -2.05 -17.43 -45.07
N ASP A 639 -2.15 -16.33 -44.39
CA ASP A 639 -1.66 -16.16 -43.03
C ASP A 639 -2.84 -15.82 -42.12
N SER A 640 -3.15 -16.71 -41.19
CA SER A 640 -4.23 -16.53 -40.23
C SER A 640 -3.96 -15.46 -39.17
N LEU A 641 -2.68 -15.06 -39.00
CA LEU A 641 -2.26 -14.01 -38.07
C LEU A 641 -2.19 -12.64 -38.75
N ASP A 642 -3.30 -12.18 -39.28
CA ASP A 642 -3.37 -10.88 -39.96
C ASP A 642 -3.60 -9.69 -39.02
N PHE A 643 -3.91 -9.94 -37.74
CA PHE A 643 -4.24 -8.93 -36.72
C PHE A 643 -5.31 -7.93 -37.18
N LYS A 644 -6.26 -8.33 -37.99
CA LYS A 644 -7.43 -7.51 -38.37
C LYS A 644 -8.30 -7.18 -37.16
N THR A 645 -8.37 -8.10 -36.19
CA THR A 645 -9.09 -7.91 -34.92
C THR A 645 -8.09 -7.63 -33.81
N ARG A 646 -8.58 -7.01 -32.73
CA ARG A 646 -7.74 -6.67 -31.57
C ARG A 646 -7.38 -7.88 -30.71
N ILE A 647 -8.10 -8.99 -30.85
CA ILE A 647 -7.90 -10.21 -30.10
C ILE A 647 -7.62 -11.35 -31.08
N SER A 648 -6.47 -11.98 -30.94
CA SER A 648 -6.11 -13.20 -31.67
C SER A 648 -5.73 -14.28 -30.66
N THR A 649 -6.44 -15.39 -30.68
CA THR A 649 -6.14 -16.56 -29.84
C THR A 649 -5.74 -17.73 -30.73
N ILE A 650 -4.70 -18.43 -30.32
CA ILE A 650 -4.18 -19.62 -31.00
C ILE A 650 -4.34 -20.81 -30.07
N ASN A 651 -5.11 -21.80 -30.47
CA ASN A 651 -5.12 -23.10 -29.82
C ASN A 651 -3.85 -23.87 -30.23
N THR A 652 -3.07 -24.29 -29.28
CA THR A 652 -1.76 -24.91 -29.51
C THR A 652 -1.77 -26.42 -29.23
N ASP A 653 -2.92 -27.01 -28.90
CA ASP A 653 -2.98 -28.43 -28.50
C ASP A 653 -2.40 -29.37 -29.57
N SER A 654 -2.75 -29.17 -30.85
CA SER A 654 -2.22 -30.00 -31.95
C SER A 654 -0.75 -29.71 -32.28
N ILE A 655 -0.30 -28.47 -32.01
CA ILE A 655 1.04 -27.99 -32.42
C ILE A 655 2.10 -28.41 -31.40
N LEU A 656 1.77 -28.45 -30.13
CA LEU A 656 2.72 -28.82 -29.06
C LEU A 656 3.10 -30.32 -29.07
N HIS A 657 2.47 -31.14 -29.90
CA HIS A 657 2.90 -32.54 -30.10
C HIS A 657 4.17 -32.68 -30.94
N ASN A 658 4.51 -31.64 -31.73
CA ASN A 658 5.73 -31.57 -32.51
C ASN A 658 6.59 -30.40 -32.03
N ASP A 659 7.77 -30.70 -31.49
CA ASP A 659 8.69 -29.74 -30.92
C ASP A 659 9.19 -28.71 -31.94
N ASP A 660 9.46 -29.13 -33.16
CA ASP A 660 9.95 -28.26 -34.24
C ASP A 660 8.86 -27.30 -34.68
N ASP A 661 7.62 -27.77 -34.89
CA ASP A 661 6.46 -26.95 -35.29
C ASP A 661 6.13 -25.90 -34.20
N ALA A 662 6.16 -26.31 -32.92
CA ALA A 662 5.91 -25.42 -31.81
C ALA A 662 6.96 -24.29 -31.71
N GLY A 663 8.24 -24.66 -31.91
CA GLY A 663 9.33 -23.68 -31.89
C GLY A 663 9.27 -22.69 -33.05
N LEU A 664 8.97 -23.15 -34.26
CA LEU A 664 8.82 -22.31 -35.44
C LEU A 664 7.60 -21.39 -35.32
N LEU A 665 6.46 -21.92 -34.82
CA LEU A 665 5.27 -21.12 -34.55
C LEU A 665 5.59 -19.97 -33.58
N ALA A 666 6.20 -20.28 -32.46
CA ALA A 666 6.55 -19.24 -31.48
C ALA A 666 7.47 -18.17 -32.09
N TYR A 667 8.47 -18.61 -32.85
CA TYR A 667 9.41 -17.70 -33.50
C TYR A 667 8.71 -16.74 -34.46
N TYR A 668 7.78 -17.24 -35.26
CA TYR A 668 7.00 -16.44 -36.20
C TYR A 668 6.04 -15.49 -35.51
N VAL A 669 5.19 -16.01 -34.63
CA VAL A 669 4.13 -15.27 -33.94
C VAL A 669 4.70 -14.08 -33.19
N PHE A 670 5.76 -14.30 -32.46
CA PHE A 670 6.36 -13.26 -31.65
C PHE A 670 7.12 -12.23 -32.48
N HIS A 671 7.84 -12.67 -33.54
CA HIS A 671 8.47 -11.72 -34.46
C HIS A 671 7.44 -10.80 -35.10
N LYS A 672 6.37 -11.37 -35.65
CA LYS A 672 5.30 -10.62 -36.29
C LYS A 672 4.62 -9.63 -35.34
N MET A 673 4.41 -10.03 -34.09
CA MET A 673 3.80 -9.18 -33.08
C MET A 673 4.71 -7.99 -32.70
N ILE A 674 6.01 -8.24 -32.51
CA ILE A 674 6.97 -7.18 -32.20
C ILE A 674 7.16 -6.24 -33.39
N ASP A 675 7.33 -6.76 -34.61
CA ASP A 675 7.47 -5.97 -35.83
C ASP A 675 6.27 -5.05 -36.04
N ARG A 676 5.05 -5.58 -35.88
CA ARG A 676 3.81 -4.80 -35.92
C ARG A 676 3.78 -3.73 -34.84
N ALA A 677 4.08 -4.09 -33.58
CA ALA A 677 4.05 -3.16 -32.46
C ALA A 677 5.01 -1.98 -32.67
N LEU A 678 6.19 -2.21 -33.22
CA LEU A 678 7.18 -1.18 -33.51
C LEU A 678 6.78 -0.31 -34.70
N LYS A 679 6.25 -0.90 -35.78
CA LYS A 679 5.86 -0.17 -37.00
C LYS A 679 4.70 0.78 -36.80
N ILE A 680 3.64 0.32 -36.10
CA ILE A 680 2.43 1.13 -35.91
C ILE A 680 2.35 1.77 -34.52
N ASN A 681 3.43 1.68 -33.73
CA ASN A 681 3.52 2.19 -32.36
C ASN A 681 2.35 1.74 -31.46
N ARG A 682 1.96 0.47 -31.56
CA ARG A 682 0.94 -0.16 -30.71
C ARG A 682 1.62 -1.14 -29.78
N GLY A 683 1.27 -1.08 -28.49
CA GLY A 683 1.67 -2.10 -27.54
C GLY A 683 0.95 -3.42 -27.76
N PHE A 684 1.32 -4.43 -26.99
CA PHE A 684 0.61 -5.70 -27.01
C PHE A 684 0.55 -6.37 -25.64
N LEU A 685 -0.46 -7.22 -25.48
CA LEU A 685 -0.63 -8.10 -24.32
C LEU A 685 -0.67 -9.53 -24.82
N CYS A 686 0.29 -10.35 -24.39
CA CYS A 686 0.37 -11.76 -24.75
C CYS A 686 0.15 -12.64 -23.52
N PHE A 687 -0.87 -13.50 -23.54
CA PHE A 687 -1.10 -14.54 -22.55
C PHE A 687 -0.62 -15.89 -23.05
N ILE A 688 0.10 -16.61 -22.17
CA ILE A 688 0.50 -18.00 -22.41
C ILE A 688 -0.07 -18.84 -21.27
N ASP A 689 -1.16 -19.53 -21.56
CA ASP A 689 -1.79 -20.45 -20.60
C ASP A 689 -1.02 -21.77 -20.55
N GLU A 690 -0.98 -22.40 -19.39
CA GLU A 690 -0.20 -23.63 -19.14
C GLU A 690 1.28 -23.56 -19.61
N PHE A 691 1.97 -22.49 -19.22
CA PHE A 691 3.33 -22.18 -19.65
C PHE A 691 4.32 -23.36 -19.52
N LYS A 692 4.12 -24.28 -18.55
CA LYS A 692 4.95 -25.48 -18.40
C LYS A 692 5.07 -26.29 -19.71
N SER A 693 3.95 -26.47 -20.42
CA SER A 693 3.92 -27.24 -21.66
C SER A 693 4.78 -26.62 -22.78
N TYR A 694 4.82 -25.28 -22.80
CA TYR A 694 5.69 -24.56 -23.75
C TYR A 694 7.14 -24.52 -23.30
N ALA A 695 7.39 -24.48 -22.00
CA ALA A 695 8.73 -24.43 -21.44
C ALA A 695 9.48 -25.78 -21.53
N GLN A 696 8.77 -26.88 -21.68
CA GLN A 696 9.36 -28.22 -21.93
C GLN A 696 9.97 -28.34 -23.33
N ASN A 697 9.42 -27.61 -24.32
CA ASN A 697 9.99 -27.48 -25.63
C ASN A 697 11.21 -26.54 -25.58
N GLU A 698 12.41 -27.05 -25.91
CA GLU A 698 13.67 -26.29 -25.77
C GLU A 698 13.69 -25.05 -26.65
N MET A 699 13.24 -25.16 -27.89
CA MET A 699 13.22 -24.07 -28.86
C MET A 699 12.21 -22.98 -28.43
N MET A 700 11.02 -23.39 -28.03
CA MET A 700 9.98 -22.48 -27.56
C MET A 700 10.41 -21.77 -26.29
N ASN A 701 10.99 -22.47 -25.32
CA ASN A 701 11.54 -21.91 -24.10
C ASN A 701 12.58 -20.82 -24.39
N LYS A 702 13.54 -21.12 -25.28
CA LYS A 702 14.56 -20.15 -25.69
C LYS A 702 13.92 -18.89 -26.31
N LYS A 703 12.95 -19.07 -27.19
CA LYS A 703 12.28 -17.96 -27.87
C LYS A 703 11.43 -17.11 -26.94
N ILE A 704 10.66 -17.71 -26.05
CA ILE A 704 9.88 -16.98 -25.06
C ILE A 704 10.83 -16.16 -24.17
N ASN A 705 11.96 -16.71 -23.74
CA ASN A 705 12.95 -15.98 -22.93
C ASN A 705 13.58 -14.79 -23.68
N GLU A 706 13.92 -14.95 -24.96
CA GLU A 706 14.41 -13.87 -25.81
C GLU A 706 13.38 -12.74 -25.94
N ILE A 707 12.11 -13.10 -26.11
CA ILE A 707 11.02 -12.16 -26.34
C ILE A 707 10.66 -11.39 -25.10
N ILE A 708 10.62 -12.02 -23.94
CA ILE A 708 10.43 -11.33 -22.67
C ILE A 708 11.43 -10.17 -22.54
N THR A 709 12.65 -10.35 -23.01
CA THR A 709 13.67 -9.30 -23.01
C THR A 709 13.40 -8.20 -24.04
N GLN A 710 12.80 -8.54 -25.18
CA GLN A 710 12.56 -7.61 -26.30
C GLN A 710 11.19 -6.91 -26.21
N ALA A 711 10.15 -7.56 -25.70
CA ALA A 711 8.78 -7.08 -25.63
C ALA A 711 8.65 -5.72 -24.94
N ARG A 712 9.47 -5.47 -23.92
CA ARG A 712 9.54 -4.17 -23.25
C ARG A 712 9.82 -3.01 -24.21
N LYS A 713 10.67 -3.20 -25.23
CA LYS A 713 10.99 -2.17 -26.23
C LYS A 713 9.80 -1.84 -27.12
N ALA A 714 8.93 -2.81 -27.33
CA ALA A 714 7.71 -2.69 -28.13
C ALA A 714 6.46 -2.36 -27.28
N ASN A 715 6.63 -1.89 -26.04
CA ASN A 715 5.53 -1.63 -25.10
C ASN A 715 4.62 -2.85 -24.88
N GLY A 716 5.21 -4.05 -24.94
CA GLY A 716 4.53 -5.32 -24.79
C GLY A 716 4.63 -5.91 -23.39
N VAL A 717 3.59 -6.61 -23.00
CA VAL A 717 3.50 -7.36 -21.75
C VAL A 717 3.23 -8.83 -22.07
N ILE A 718 3.98 -9.71 -21.42
CA ILE A 718 3.78 -11.16 -21.51
C ILE A 718 3.32 -11.66 -20.13
N VAL A 719 2.26 -12.44 -20.12
CA VAL A 719 1.68 -13.04 -18.92
C VAL A 719 1.78 -14.56 -19.05
N LEU A 720 2.48 -15.19 -18.10
CA LEU A 720 2.69 -16.63 -18.06
C LEU A 720 1.82 -17.24 -16.97
N ALA A 721 1.03 -18.26 -17.28
CA ALA A 721 0.22 -18.99 -16.30
C ALA A 721 0.80 -20.35 -15.98
N LEU A 722 0.92 -20.68 -14.69
CA LEU A 722 1.41 -21.95 -14.14
C LEU A 722 0.41 -22.51 -13.12
N GLN A 723 0.45 -23.83 -12.93
CA GLN A 723 -0.44 -24.46 -11.94
C GLN A 723 0.21 -24.52 -10.54
N ASP A 724 1.53 -24.66 -10.48
CA ASP A 724 2.29 -24.77 -9.24
C ASP A 724 3.63 -24.06 -9.37
N ILE A 725 4.14 -23.51 -8.29
CA ILE A 725 5.46 -22.89 -8.21
C ILE A 725 6.59 -23.91 -8.46
N ASN A 726 6.39 -25.17 -8.08
CA ASN A 726 7.37 -26.23 -8.34
C ASN A 726 7.58 -26.48 -9.84
N GLN A 727 6.56 -26.27 -10.66
CA GLN A 727 6.69 -26.34 -12.12
C GLN A 727 7.71 -25.35 -12.66
N LEU A 728 7.91 -24.23 -11.99
CA LEU A 728 8.90 -23.24 -12.37
C LEU A 728 10.33 -23.76 -12.17
N THR A 729 10.57 -24.58 -11.14
CA THR A 729 11.90 -25.17 -10.90
C THR A 729 12.29 -26.21 -11.95
N GLU A 730 11.29 -26.82 -12.60
CA GLU A 730 11.46 -27.78 -13.70
C GLU A 730 11.71 -27.09 -15.05
N VAL A 731 11.42 -25.78 -15.14
CA VAL A 731 11.62 -25.00 -16.37
C VAL A 731 13.10 -24.66 -16.55
N ARG A 732 13.65 -24.98 -17.70
CA ARG A 732 15.00 -24.56 -18.08
C ARG A 732 15.05 -23.02 -18.11
N ASN A 733 16.10 -22.41 -17.54
CA ASN A 733 16.23 -20.95 -17.41
C ASN A 733 15.21 -20.26 -16.47
N ALA A 734 14.62 -20.97 -15.52
CA ALA A 734 13.64 -20.43 -14.55
C ALA A 734 14.08 -19.11 -13.91
N GLN A 735 15.35 -18.98 -13.52
CA GLN A 735 15.89 -17.75 -12.93
C GLN A 735 15.82 -16.54 -13.89
N SER A 736 16.00 -16.77 -15.19
CA SER A 736 15.88 -15.71 -16.20
C SER A 736 14.44 -15.24 -16.32
N PHE A 737 13.49 -16.17 -16.32
CA PHE A 737 12.06 -15.80 -16.31
C PHE A 737 11.70 -14.98 -15.08
N ILE A 738 12.05 -15.43 -13.88
CA ILE A 738 11.76 -14.74 -12.63
C ILE A 738 12.35 -13.31 -12.61
N LYS A 739 13.62 -13.15 -13.03
CA LYS A 739 14.29 -11.84 -13.04
C LYS A 739 13.62 -10.82 -13.96
N ASN A 740 12.94 -11.28 -15.01
CA ASN A 740 12.27 -10.44 -15.99
C ASN A 740 10.79 -10.17 -15.64
N MET A 741 10.23 -10.83 -14.63
CA MET A 741 8.85 -10.57 -14.19
C MET A 741 8.79 -9.29 -13.36
N GLY A 742 7.83 -8.45 -13.67
CA GLY A 742 7.50 -7.25 -12.88
C GLY A 742 6.50 -7.55 -11.77
N GLN A 743 5.72 -8.63 -11.91
CA GLN A 743 4.68 -9.01 -10.95
C GLN A 743 4.50 -10.53 -10.87
N LEU A 744 4.05 -10.96 -9.68
CA LEU A 744 3.66 -12.32 -9.39
C LEU A 744 2.27 -12.32 -8.77
N ILE A 745 1.33 -13.08 -9.36
CA ILE A 745 -0.03 -13.26 -8.85
C ILE A 745 -0.13 -14.71 -8.36
N LEU A 746 -0.38 -14.87 -7.07
CA LEU A 746 -0.51 -16.17 -6.43
C LEU A 746 -1.97 -16.41 -6.05
N TYR A 747 -2.48 -17.58 -6.43
CA TYR A 747 -3.73 -18.12 -5.92
C TYR A 747 -3.44 -19.01 -4.71
N PRO A 748 -4.34 -19.02 -3.71
CA PRO A 748 -4.20 -19.89 -2.54
C PRO A 748 -4.28 -21.37 -2.88
#